data_742e8ff7263294a6436ac5d97bc54ab7
#
_entry.id   742e8ff7263294a6436ac5d97bc54ab7
#
_cell.length_a   1.000
_cell.length_b   1.000
_cell.length_c   1.000
_cell.angle_alpha   90.00
_cell.angle_beta   90.00
_cell.angle_gamma   90.00
#
_symmetry.space_group_name_H-M   'P 1'
#
loop_
_entity.id
_entity.type
_entity.pdbx_description
1 polymer ?
#
loop_
_entity_poly.entity_id
_entity_poly.type
_entity_poly.pdbx_seq_one_letter_code
_entity_poly.pdbx_strand_id
1 'polypeptide(L)'
;MLNDQELEHRTEEEIEQQIEEATQVKSEYGEEQIQVLEGLEAVRKRPGMYIGSTDSRGLHHLVYEIVDNSVDEALAGYCKRIDVTLHKDGSVSVRDDGRGFPVGIHPKMGRPAVEVCLTVLHAGGKFGGGGYKVSGGLHGVGASVVNALSKSLSVTVYQDGKIYQQEYARGKYLYDLRVIGETDRTGTTIRFLPDIISDDNPDGIFERGVTFDFDVLKKRLREMAFLNKGIHITFTDERGETPVTEDFLYEGGLREFVKYLNHNKEVLFPEPIYTEGVKDGILVEVAMQYNDSYAENIYTFVNNIATPDGGTHLTGFTTALTSAINDYGRKYKLLRDNEPNLKAEDAKESLTAVVSVKMEDPQFESQTKSKLGSGQVRGVVNDLVKEELSTYLEENPSVGRTILDRCVSAQRAREAARKAREATRRKTVLESAFLPGKLADCSERDPSKCEIFLVEGDSAGGSAKEGRDRHFQAILPLRGKILNVEKTRLDKALGNNEIKSMLTAFGCGFGDEFDESKLRYHRIVCMTDADVDGAHIRILMLTFFYRYMRPLVEKGYVYAAMPPLYKVTKGKMEKYVYDDDELQRLLDEIGRDPKPDIQRYKGLGEMSAEQLWQTTMNPETRTMMQITPEDAMAADEIFTLLMGDQVEPRRKFIEENADLVKDLDV
;
A
#
# COMPACT_ATOMS: atom_id res chain seq x y z
N MET A 1 7.90 38.10 -10.40
CA MET A 1 6.85 39.14 -10.49
C MET A 1 6.45 39.21 -11.95
N LEU A 2 5.56 38.33 -12.36
CA LEU A 2 4.80 38.42 -13.60
C LEU A 2 3.39 38.81 -13.19
N ASN A 3 2.83 39.72 -13.93
CA ASN A 3 1.68 40.56 -13.62
C ASN A 3 0.39 39.71 -13.51
N ASP A 4 -0.32 39.78 -12.38
CA ASP A 4 -1.59 39.09 -12.09
C ASP A 4 -2.80 39.53 -12.93
N GLN A 5 -2.59 40.25 -14.03
CA GLN A 5 -3.64 40.73 -14.91
C GLN A 5 -3.76 40.03 -16.27
N GLU A 6 -2.94 39.01 -16.54
CA GLU A 6 -2.98 38.24 -17.81
C GLU A 6 -3.60 36.86 -17.73
N LEU A 7 -4.21 36.49 -16.60
CA LEU A 7 -4.83 35.13 -16.40
C LEU A 7 -6.35 35.10 -16.62
N GLU A 8 -6.98 36.21 -17.01
CA GLU A 8 -8.41 36.23 -17.30
C GLU A 8 -8.68 36.06 -18.81
N HIS A 9 -9.36 34.96 -19.14
CA HIS A 9 -9.91 34.60 -20.47
C HIS A 9 -8.92 34.05 -21.51
N ARG A 10 -8.33 32.88 -21.23
CA ARG A 10 -7.84 32.05 -22.34
C ARG A 10 -9.02 31.43 -23.06
N THR A 11 -9.10 31.62 -24.36
CA THR A 11 -10.12 30.97 -25.19
C THR A 11 -9.80 29.48 -25.35
N GLU A 12 -10.80 28.64 -25.62
CA GLU A 12 -10.58 27.21 -25.93
C GLU A 12 -9.54 27.01 -27.03
N GLU A 13 -9.48 27.92 -28.01
CA GLU A 13 -8.49 27.92 -29.09
C GLU A 13 -7.06 28.16 -28.58
N GLU A 14 -6.85 29.02 -27.56
CA GLU A 14 -5.51 29.25 -26.95
C GLU A 14 -5.04 28.05 -26.12
N ILE A 15 -5.97 27.35 -25.47
CA ILE A 15 -5.69 26.13 -24.72
C ILE A 15 -5.38 24.98 -25.70
N GLU A 16 -6.15 24.80 -26.76
CA GLU A 16 -5.87 23.83 -27.82
C GLU A 16 -4.52 24.11 -28.49
N GLN A 17 -4.20 25.38 -28.76
CA GLN A 17 -2.92 25.75 -29.35
C GLN A 17 -1.73 25.48 -28.42
N GLN A 18 -1.88 25.69 -27.09
CA GLN A 18 -0.87 25.32 -26.10
C GLN A 18 -0.71 23.81 -25.94
N ILE A 19 -1.80 23.04 -25.99
CA ILE A 19 -1.75 21.57 -26.00
C ILE A 19 -1.05 21.09 -27.28
N GLU A 20 -1.38 21.68 -28.41
CA GLU A 20 -0.76 21.35 -29.68
C GLU A 20 0.74 21.73 -29.69
N GLU A 21 1.12 22.90 -29.20
CA GLU A 21 2.53 23.31 -29.04
C GLU A 21 3.29 22.43 -28.04
N ALA A 22 2.65 21.94 -26.98
CA ALA A 22 3.25 21.06 -25.99
C ALA A 22 3.35 19.59 -26.46
N THR A 23 2.49 19.17 -27.37
CA THR A 23 2.41 17.78 -27.87
C THR A 23 3.02 17.57 -29.24
N GLN A 24 3.05 18.61 -30.09
CA GLN A 24 3.66 18.51 -31.43
C GLN A 24 5.18 18.57 -31.37
N VAL A 25 5.82 17.53 -31.85
CA VAL A 25 7.27 17.48 -32.06
C VAL A 25 7.59 18.17 -33.40
N LYS A 26 8.29 19.30 -33.34
CA LYS A 26 8.66 20.09 -34.55
C LYS A 26 9.82 19.50 -35.38
N SER A 27 10.39 18.36 -34.97
CA SER A 27 11.48 17.69 -35.68
C SER A 27 11.00 16.44 -36.40
N GLU A 28 11.54 16.18 -37.60
CA GLU A 28 11.33 14.90 -38.28
C GLU A 28 11.85 13.76 -37.41
N TYR A 29 11.04 12.69 -37.27
CA TYR A 29 11.43 11.49 -36.52
C TYR A 29 12.39 10.66 -37.40
N GLY A 30 13.68 10.81 -37.14
CA GLY A 30 14.75 10.11 -37.85
C GLY A 30 15.59 9.22 -36.91
N GLU A 31 16.49 8.43 -37.51
CA GLU A 31 17.38 7.51 -36.79
C GLU A 31 18.28 8.21 -35.75
N GLU A 32 18.60 9.49 -35.94
CA GLU A 32 19.41 10.30 -35.00
C GLU A 32 18.69 10.60 -33.68
N GLN A 33 17.35 10.45 -33.64
CA GLN A 33 16.54 10.66 -32.43
C GLN A 33 16.37 9.39 -31.60
N ILE A 34 16.79 8.24 -32.13
CA ILE A 34 16.78 6.96 -31.42
C ILE A 34 18.02 6.91 -30.53
N GLN A 35 17.82 7.21 -29.23
CA GLN A 35 18.90 7.11 -28.24
C GLN A 35 18.97 5.67 -27.70
N VAL A 36 20.12 5.04 -27.87
CA VAL A 36 20.42 3.76 -27.22
C VAL A 36 21.09 4.06 -25.88
N LEU A 37 20.43 3.68 -24.78
CA LEU A 37 20.97 3.80 -23.43
C LEU A 37 21.62 2.47 -23.06
N GLU A 38 22.90 2.51 -22.73
CA GLU A 38 23.64 1.31 -22.33
C GLU A 38 23.89 1.27 -20.82
N GLY A 39 23.82 0.06 -20.23
CA GLY A 39 24.20 -0.20 -18.86
C GLY A 39 23.42 0.62 -17.83
N LEU A 40 24.12 1.12 -16.82
CA LEU A 40 23.51 1.82 -15.67
C LEU A 40 23.02 3.25 -15.98
N GLU A 41 23.39 3.82 -17.13
CA GLU A 41 22.83 5.10 -17.59
C GLU A 41 21.33 5.02 -17.85
N ALA A 42 20.85 3.88 -18.37
CA ALA A 42 19.43 3.64 -18.57
C ALA A 42 18.65 3.70 -17.26
N VAL A 43 19.20 3.16 -16.18
CA VAL A 43 18.62 3.20 -14.83
C VAL A 43 18.50 4.63 -14.32
N ARG A 44 19.54 5.43 -14.45
CA ARG A 44 19.55 6.83 -13.99
C ARG A 44 18.61 7.73 -14.78
N LYS A 45 18.46 7.49 -16.09
CA LYS A 45 17.51 8.25 -16.95
C LYS A 45 16.05 7.86 -16.75
N ARG A 46 15.77 6.63 -16.36
CA ARG A 46 14.40 6.09 -16.19
C ARG A 46 14.30 5.27 -14.88
N PRO A 47 14.56 5.88 -13.71
CA PRO A 47 14.56 5.15 -12.43
C PRO A 47 13.21 4.51 -12.13
N GLY A 48 12.10 5.15 -12.48
CA GLY A 48 10.74 4.63 -12.26
C GLY A 48 10.48 3.26 -12.91
N MET A 49 11.20 2.88 -13.97
CA MET A 49 11.09 1.53 -14.55
C MET A 49 11.64 0.43 -13.64
N TYR A 50 12.54 0.76 -12.71
CA TYR A 50 13.23 -0.20 -11.85
C TYR A 50 12.76 -0.15 -10.40
N ILE A 51 12.44 1.04 -9.88
CA ILE A 51 12.05 1.26 -8.47
C ILE A 51 10.65 1.84 -8.30
N GLY A 52 9.88 1.99 -9.41
CA GLY A 52 8.50 2.46 -9.41
C GLY A 52 8.35 3.99 -9.33
N SER A 53 9.07 4.66 -8.45
CA SER A 53 9.01 6.13 -8.27
C SER A 53 10.35 6.67 -7.77
N THR A 54 10.48 8.00 -7.72
CA THR A 54 11.64 8.70 -7.14
C THR A 54 11.31 9.43 -5.83
N ASP A 55 10.12 9.19 -5.31
CA ASP A 55 9.65 9.63 -4.00
C ASP A 55 10.17 8.73 -2.86
N SER A 56 9.60 8.87 -1.67
CA SER A 56 9.91 8.07 -0.49
C SER A 56 9.76 6.56 -0.74
N ARG A 57 8.79 6.12 -1.53
CA ARG A 57 8.56 4.69 -1.83
C ARG A 57 9.71 4.10 -2.64
N GLY A 58 10.13 4.78 -3.71
CA GLY A 58 11.29 4.36 -4.49
C GLY A 58 12.58 4.38 -3.67
N LEU A 59 12.71 5.31 -2.71
CA LEU A 59 13.83 5.36 -1.79
C LEU A 59 13.91 4.09 -0.92
N HIS A 60 12.79 3.69 -0.30
CA HIS A 60 12.72 2.47 0.52
C HIS A 60 12.99 1.21 -0.30
N HIS A 61 12.62 1.20 -1.59
CA HIS A 61 12.86 0.07 -2.47
C HIS A 61 14.35 -0.27 -2.62
N LEU A 62 15.25 0.71 -2.52
CA LEU A 62 16.70 0.45 -2.51
C LEU A 62 17.12 -0.45 -1.34
N VAL A 63 16.53 -0.25 -0.16
CA VAL A 63 16.82 -1.09 1.02
C VAL A 63 16.29 -2.50 0.77
N TYR A 64 15.07 -2.63 0.23
CA TYR A 64 14.46 -3.93 -0.04
C TYR A 64 15.29 -4.76 -1.02
N GLU A 65 15.82 -4.17 -2.09
CA GLU A 65 16.65 -4.88 -3.07
C GLU A 65 17.94 -5.45 -2.46
N ILE A 66 18.56 -4.75 -1.50
CA ILE A 66 19.77 -5.26 -0.84
C ILE A 66 19.43 -6.32 0.22
N VAL A 67 18.37 -6.09 1.02
CA VAL A 67 17.92 -7.06 2.03
C VAL A 67 17.45 -8.36 1.37
N ASP A 68 16.71 -8.28 0.25
CA ASP A 68 16.26 -9.45 -0.51
C ASP A 68 17.43 -10.32 -0.97
N ASN A 69 18.59 -9.74 -1.30
CA ASN A 69 19.78 -10.52 -1.63
C ASN A 69 20.32 -11.29 -0.41
N SER A 70 20.29 -10.69 0.77
CA SER A 70 20.68 -11.36 2.02
C SER A 70 19.67 -12.44 2.43
N VAL A 71 18.38 -12.21 2.20
CA VAL A 71 17.31 -13.20 2.39
C VAL A 71 17.44 -14.36 1.40
N ASP A 72 17.83 -14.11 0.15
CA ASP A 72 18.13 -15.19 -0.82
C ASP A 72 19.31 -16.09 -0.37
N GLU A 73 20.34 -15.52 0.27
CA GLU A 73 21.39 -16.30 0.94
C GLU A 73 20.84 -17.16 2.08
N ALA A 74 19.85 -16.64 2.82
CA ALA A 74 19.21 -17.39 3.88
C ALA A 74 18.31 -18.52 3.34
N LEU A 75 17.55 -18.28 2.26
CA LEU A 75 16.78 -19.32 1.55
C LEU A 75 17.69 -20.43 1.00
N ALA A 76 18.91 -20.08 0.59
CA ALA A 76 19.92 -21.03 0.18
C ALA A 76 20.58 -21.77 1.37
N GLY A 77 20.25 -21.41 2.61
CA GLY A 77 20.73 -22.06 3.84
C GLY A 77 22.08 -21.53 4.37
N TYR A 78 22.58 -20.42 3.86
CA TYR A 78 23.91 -19.90 4.19
C TYR A 78 23.89 -18.65 5.09
N CYS A 79 22.78 -17.94 5.22
CA CYS A 79 22.65 -16.76 6.06
C CYS A 79 21.68 -17.01 7.21
N LYS A 80 22.02 -16.53 8.41
CA LYS A 80 21.17 -16.58 9.62
C LYS A 80 20.94 -15.21 10.24
N ARG A 81 21.80 -14.26 9.93
CA ARG A 81 21.74 -12.92 10.51
C ARG A 81 21.89 -11.84 9.45
N ILE A 82 21.00 -10.85 9.53
CA ILE A 82 20.98 -9.66 8.69
C ILE A 82 20.93 -8.44 9.61
N ASP A 83 21.90 -7.53 9.49
CA ASP A 83 21.92 -6.28 10.23
C ASP A 83 21.67 -5.13 9.25
N VAL A 84 20.63 -4.32 9.48
CA VAL A 84 20.27 -3.14 8.69
C VAL A 84 20.44 -1.89 9.55
N THR A 85 21.15 -0.88 9.07
CA THR A 85 21.42 0.33 9.85
C THR A 85 21.16 1.59 9.01
N LEU A 86 20.35 2.50 9.52
CA LEU A 86 20.20 3.87 9.03
C LEU A 86 21.22 4.76 9.74
N HIS A 87 22.17 5.32 8.99
CA HIS A 87 23.26 6.12 9.56
C HIS A 87 22.90 7.62 9.60
N LYS A 88 23.60 8.36 10.47
CA LYS A 88 23.41 9.82 10.64
C LYS A 88 23.67 10.64 9.37
N ASP A 89 24.47 10.15 8.46
CA ASP A 89 24.78 10.80 7.17
C ASP A 89 23.73 10.55 6.08
N GLY A 90 22.64 9.83 6.41
CA GLY A 90 21.58 9.45 5.47
C GLY A 90 21.91 8.20 4.65
N SER A 91 23.07 7.55 4.86
CA SER A 91 23.37 6.28 4.22
C SER A 91 22.70 5.11 4.94
N VAL A 92 22.55 4.00 4.23
CA VAL A 92 22.07 2.73 4.78
C VAL A 92 23.14 1.66 4.61
N SER A 93 23.35 0.84 5.64
CA SER A 93 24.14 -0.37 5.51
C SER A 93 23.29 -1.61 5.75
N VAL A 94 23.51 -2.64 4.92
CA VAL A 94 22.94 -3.97 5.07
C VAL A 94 24.11 -4.93 5.14
N ARG A 95 24.15 -5.74 6.18
CA ARG A 95 25.17 -6.75 6.42
C ARG A 95 24.52 -8.10 6.61
N ASP A 96 25.07 -9.12 5.98
CA ASP A 96 24.69 -10.51 6.18
C ASP A 96 25.91 -11.38 6.59
N ASP A 97 25.63 -12.56 7.09
CA ASP A 97 26.60 -13.61 7.42
C ASP A 97 26.58 -14.76 6.39
N GLY A 98 26.14 -14.49 5.15
CA GLY A 98 26.08 -15.44 4.05
C GLY A 98 27.44 -15.84 3.49
N ARG A 99 27.46 -16.40 2.26
CA ARG A 99 28.72 -16.84 1.60
C ARG A 99 29.61 -15.67 1.14
N GLY A 100 29.04 -14.47 1.01
CA GLY A 100 29.67 -13.32 0.38
C GLY A 100 29.57 -13.35 -1.15
N PHE A 101 29.68 -12.16 -1.78
CA PHE A 101 29.79 -12.08 -3.23
C PHE A 101 31.05 -12.81 -3.73
N PRO A 102 30.99 -13.51 -4.87
CA PRO A 102 32.18 -14.09 -5.48
C PRO A 102 33.19 -13.00 -5.85
N VAL A 103 34.42 -13.10 -5.35
CA VAL A 103 35.51 -12.13 -5.57
C VAL A 103 36.44 -12.50 -6.73
N GLY A 104 36.32 -13.72 -7.25
CA GLY A 104 37.11 -14.22 -8.38
C GLY A 104 36.82 -13.47 -9.68
N ILE A 105 37.71 -13.60 -10.66
CA ILE A 105 37.57 -12.98 -11.98
C ILE A 105 36.47 -13.71 -12.78
N HIS A 106 35.47 -12.97 -13.24
CA HIS A 106 34.40 -13.53 -14.08
C HIS A 106 34.93 -13.92 -15.48
N PRO A 107 34.75 -15.18 -15.93
CA PRO A 107 35.44 -15.70 -17.12
C PRO A 107 35.16 -14.91 -18.41
N LYS A 108 33.92 -14.40 -18.60
CA LYS A 108 33.54 -13.67 -19.81
C LYS A 108 33.86 -12.18 -19.74
N MET A 109 33.87 -11.59 -18.51
CA MET A 109 33.98 -10.14 -18.35
C MET A 109 35.40 -9.69 -18.00
N GLY A 110 36.27 -10.59 -17.54
CA GLY A 110 37.66 -10.27 -17.17
C GLY A 110 37.77 -9.34 -15.95
N ARG A 111 36.72 -9.20 -15.16
CA ARG A 111 36.60 -8.35 -13.96
C ARG A 111 36.12 -9.14 -12.77
N PRO A 112 36.35 -8.69 -11.51
CA PRO A 112 35.82 -9.36 -10.33
C PRO A 112 34.30 -9.57 -10.43
N ALA A 113 33.82 -10.74 -10.04
CA ALA A 113 32.40 -11.08 -10.16
C ALA A 113 31.49 -10.12 -9.35
N VAL A 114 31.94 -9.68 -8.16
CA VAL A 114 31.24 -8.66 -7.38
C VAL A 114 31.06 -7.34 -8.14
N GLU A 115 32.11 -6.89 -8.87
CA GLU A 115 32.03 -5.70 -9.70
C GLU A 115 31.02 -5.90 -10.86
N VAL A 116 31.04 -7.07 -11.49
CA VAL A 116 30.06 -7.40 -12.54
C VAL A 116 28.63 -7.34 -12.01
N CYS A 117 28.35 -7.92 -10.84
CA CYS A 117 27.03 -7.89 -10.22
C CYS A 117 26.54 -6.47 -9.87
N LEU A 118 27.47 -5.55 -9.57
CA LEU A 118 27.14 -4.16 -9.18
C LEU A 118 27.15 -3.18 -10.35
N THR A 119 27.73 -3.53 -11.51
CA THR A 119 27.87 -2.59 -12.65
C THR A 119 27.23 -3.05 -13.93
N VAL A 120 26.76 -4.29 -14.02
CA VAL A 120 26.16 -4.85 -15.23
C VAL A 120 24.72 -5.26 -14.94
N LEU A 121 23.78 -4.79 -15.76
CA LEU A 121 22.38 -5.21 -15.67
C LEU A 121 22.25 -6.67 -16.15
N HIS A 122 21.32 -7.40 -15.56
CA HIS A 122 21.06 -8.81 -15.85
C HIS A 122 22.31 -9.70 -15.62
N ALA A 123 23.10 -9.37 -14.60
CA ALA A 123 24.24 -10.18 -14.15
C ALA A 123 24.00 -10.67 -12.74
N GLY A 124 24.15 -11.99 -12.51
CA GLY A 124 23.98 -12.58 -11.18
C GLY A 124 23.96 -14.10 -11.20
N GLY A 125 24.14 -14.72 -10.03
CA GLY A 125 24.14 -16.18 -9.85
C GLY A 125 22.76 -16.84 -9.84
N LYS A 126 21.69 -16.07 -10.09
CA LYS A 126 20.27 -16.51 -9.99
C LYS A 126 19.68 -16.95 -11.34
N PHE A 127 20.45 -16.91 -12.44
CA PHE A 127 20.02 -17.31 -13.78
C PHE A 127 20.37 -18.78 -14.12
N GLY A 128 19.83 -19.75 -13.34
CA GLY A 128 19.99 -21.17 -13.66
C GLY A 128 21.40 -21.79 -13.43
N GLY A 129 22.31 -21.06 -12.79
CA GLY A 129 23.69 -21.49 -12.55
C GLY A 129 23.92 -22.41 -11.36
N GLY A 130 22.86 -22.94 -10.71
CA GLY A 130 22.97 -23.85 -9.56
C GLY A 130 23.31 -23.19 -8.22
N GLY A 131 23.48 -21.87 -8.17
CA GLY A 131 23.78 -21.12 -6.95
C GLY A 131 22.58 -20.94 -6.01
N TYR A 132 21.37 -20.87 -6.58
CA TYR A 132 20.12 -20.71 -5.86
C TYR A 132 19.03 -21.56 -6.54
N LYS A 133 18.26 -22.31 -5.75
CA LYS A 133 17.05 -23.01 -6.24
C LYS A 133 15.80 -22.15 -6.16
N VAL A 134 15.73 -21.31 -5.14
CA VAL A 134 14.63 -20.37 -4.90
C VAL A 134 15.25 -19.02 -4.65
N SER A 135 14.75 -17.97 -5.29
CA SER A 135 15.16 -16.60 -5.04
C SER A 135 14.03 -15.61 -5.30
N GLY A 136 14.00 -14.51 -4.55
CA GLY A 136 13.15 -13.35 -4.80
C GLY A 136 13.67 -12.47 -5.94
N GLY A 137 15.00 -12.40 -6.06
CA GLY A 137 15.69 -11.62 -7.09
C GLY A 137 15.73 -12.33 -8.44
N LEU A 138 14.67 -12.20 -9.25
CA LEU A 138 14.54 -12.90 -10.54
C LEU A 138 15.27 -12.23 -11.71
N HIS A 139 15.47 -10.91 -11.66
CA HIS A 139 15.92 -10.12 -12.82
C HIS A 139 17.42 -9.85 -12.83
N GLY A 140 18.13 -10.11 -11.71
CA GLY A 140 19.58 -9.85 -11.60
C GLY A 140 19.96 -8.38 -11.79
N VAL A 141 19.09 -7.46 -11.36
CA VAL A 141 19.31 -6.00 -11.52
C VAL A 141 19.35 -5.24 -10.20
N GLY A 142 18.82 -5.78 -9.10
CA GLY A 142 18.61 -5.05 -7.85
C GLY A 142 19.86 -4.35 -7.33
N ALA A 143 20.95 -5.08 -7.12
CA ALA A 143 22.19 -4.50 -6.60
C ALA A 143 22.82 -3.46 -7.55
N SER A 144 22.76 -3.69 -8.87
CA SER A 144 23.25 -2.73 -9.87
C SER A 144 22.37 -1.49 -9.97
N VAL A 145 21.05 -1.62 -9.79
CA VAL A 145 20.12 -0.50 -9.70
C VAL A 145 20.40 0.36 -8.47
N VAL A 146 20.58 -0.26 -7.29
CA VAL A 146 20.95 0.48 -6.07
C VAL A 146 22.26 1.24 -6.27
N ASN A 147 23.26 0.62 -6.88
CA ASN A 147 24.53 1.27 -7.20
C ASN A 147 24.35 2.46 -8.15
N ALA A 148 23.56 2.30 -9.22
CA ALA A 148 23.30 3.36 -10.19
C ALA A 148 22.58 4.57 -9.58
N LEU A 149 21.66 4.35 -8.62
CA LEU A 149 20.84 5.37 -7.98
C LEU A 149 21.44 5.91 -6.66
N SER A 150 22.66 5.49 -6.33
CA SER A 150 23.38 5.97 -5.16
C SER A 150 24.44 7.01 -5.54
N LYS A 151 24.57 8.06 -4.74
CA LYS A 151 25.68 9.02 -4.81
C LYS A 151 27.00 8.32 -4.53
N SER A 152 27.00 7.42 -3.56
CA SER A 152 28.12 6.54 -3.24
C SER A 152 27.64 5.19 -2.75
N LEU A 153 28.37 4.13 -3.07
CA LEU A 153 28.16 2.78 -2.57
C LEU A 153 29.50 2.14 -2.24
N SER A 154 29.57 1.42 -1.15
CA SER A 154 30.71 0.56 -0.81
C SER A 154 30.23 -0.88 -0.60
N VAL A 155 30.96 -1.83 -1.14
CA VAL A 155 30.80 -3.25 -0.87
C VAL A 155 32.02 -3.79 -0.13
N THR A 156 31.76 -4.48 0.97
CA THR A 156 32.79 -5.21 1.72
C THR A 156 32.41 -6.68 1.74
N VAL A 157 33.25 -7.54 1.23
CA VAL A 157 33.04 -9.00 1.16
C VAL A 157 34.01 -9.70 2.11
N TYR A 158 33.46 -10.57 2.94
CA TYR A 158 34.18 -11.41 3.89
C TYR A 158 34.19 -12.84 3.33
N GLN A 159 35.31 -13.28 2.77
CA GLN A 159 35.42 -14.58 2.12
C GLN A 159 36.87 -15.10 2.14
N ASP A 160 37.03 -16.41 2.27
CA ASP A 160 38.34 -17.10 2.18
C ASP A 160 39.43 -16.51 3.08
N GLY A 161 39.07 -16.12 4.31
CA GLY A 161 39.98 -15.56 5.30
C GLY A 161 40.38 -14.11 5.06
N LYS A 162 39.80 -13.44 4.06
CA LYS A 162 40.15 -12.06 3.66
C LYS A 162 38.94 -11.14 3.64
N ILE A 163 39.25 -9.85 3.82
CA ILE A 163 38.27 -8.77 3.66
C ILE A 163 38.57 -8.05 2.35
N TYR A 164 37.61 -8.08 1.43
CA TYR A 164 37.70 -7.38 0.15
C TYR A 164 36.81 -6.15 0.18
N GLN A 165 37.25 -5.06 -0.46
CA GLN A 165 36.47 -3.82 -0.54
C GLN A 165 36.60 -3.19 -1.92
N GLN A 166 35.46 -2.63 -2.38
CA GLN A 166 35.39 -1.77 -3.55
C GLN A 166 34.34 -0.69 -3.33
N GLU A 167 34.61 0.52 -3.85
CA GLU A 167 33.70 1.66 -3.73
C GLU A 167 33.27 2.14 -5.11
N TYR A 168 32.06 2.72 -5.14
CA TYR A 168 31.40 3.18 -6.35
C TYR A 168 30.81 4.57 -6.14
N ALA A 169 30.73 5.35 -7.22
CA ALA A 169 29.99 6.60 -7.29
C ALA A 169 29.07 6.57 -8.52
N ARG A 170 27.77 6.69 -8.29
CA ARG A 170 26.75 6.73 -9.37
C ARG A 170 26.93 5.57 -10.36
N GLY A 171 27.14 4.36 -9.85
CA GLY A 171 27.31 3.15 -10.63
C GLY A 171 28.70 2.89 -11.19
N LYS A 172 29.65 3.81 -11.05
CA LYS A 172 31.02 3.67 -11.53
C LYS A 172 31.96 3.32 -10.39
N TYR A 173 32.80 2.30 -10.56
CA TYR A 173 33.80 1.94 -9.55
C TYR A 173 34.88 3.03 -9.44
N LEU A 174 35.37 3.26 -8.23
CA LEU A 174 36.40 4.27 -7.95
C LEU A 174 37.83 3.71 -8.00
N TYR A 175 37.95 2.43 -7.69
CA TYR A 175 39.22 1.68 -7.70
C TYR A 175 38.96 0.17 -7.81
N ASP A 176 39.96 -0.58 -8.22
CA ASP A 176 39.85 -2.03 -8.37
C ASP A 176 39.63 -2.71 -7.01
N LEU A 177 38.95 -3.88 -7.03
CA LEU A 177 38.73 -4.68 -5.81
C LEU A 177 40.01 -4.95 -5.09
N ARG A 178 40.09 -4.59 -3.82
CA ARG A 178 41.35 -4.73 -3.01
C ARG A 178 41.09 -5.49 -1.72
N VAL A 179 42.11 -6.19 -1.26
CA VAL A 179 42.15 -6.79 0.09
C VAL A 179 42.55 -5.73 1.09
N ILE A 180 41.73 -5.53 2.13
CA ILE A 180 41.93 -4.53 3.17
C ILE A 180 42.24 -5.13 4.54
N GLY A 181 42.11 -6.45 4.70
CA GLY A 181 42.35 -7.12 5.97
C GLY A 181 42.12 -8.63 5.89
N GLU A 182 42.24 -9.28 7.04
CA GLU A 182 41.94 -10.68 7.26
C GLU A 182 40.73 -10.84 8.17
N THR A 183 40.01 -11.96 8.05
CA THR A 183 38.78 -12.24 8.81
C THR A 183 38.55 -13.74 8.94
N ASP A 184 37.90 -14.14 10.02
CA ASP A 184 37.38 -15.49 10.25
C ASP A 184 35.89 -15.60 9.85
N ARG A 185 35.30 -14.50 9.38
CA ARG A 185 33.83 -14.39 9.03
C ARG A 185 33.61 -14.57 7.55
N THR A 186 32.37 -14.92 7.21
CA THR A 186 31.83 -14.85 5.85
C THR A 186 30.71 -13.83 5.79
N GLY A 187 30.34 -13.40 4.59
CA GLY A 187 29.21 -12.52 4.36
C GLY A 187 29.50 -11.31 3.49
N THR A 188 28.52 -10.44 3.39
CA THR A 188 28.61 -9.18 2.64
C THR A 188 28.12 -8.01 3.49
N THR A 189 28.74 -6.85 3.32
CA THR A 189 28.22 -5.57 3.79
C THR A 189 28.13 -4.63 2.61
N ILE A 190 26.93 -4.13 2.32
CA ILE A 190 26.71 -3.05 1.36
C ILE A 190 26.29 -1.81 2.13
N ARG A 191 27.01 -0.69 1.94
CA ARG A 191 26.59 0.62 2.43
C ARG A 191 26.41 1.54 1.24
N PHE A 192 25.27 2.22 1.18
CA PHE A 192 24.94 3.13 0.09
C PHE A 192 24.32 4.42 0.61
N LEU A 193 24.64 5.51 -0.08
CA LEU A 193 24.03 6.83 0.12
C LEU A 193 23.21 7.17 -1.11
N PRO A 194 21.89 7.30 -1.03
CA PRO A 194 21.03 7.65 -2.17
C PRO A 194 21.42 8.98 -2.82
N ASP A 195 21.20 9.07 -4.14
CA ASP A 195 21.50 10.28 -4.92
C ASP A 195 20.28 11.23 -4.90
N ILE A 196 20.12 11.96 -3.77
CA ILE A 196 18.98 12.87 -3.52
C ILE A 196 19.29 14.26 -4.07
N ILE A 197 18.29 14.91 -4.69
CA ILE A 197 18.38 16.31 -5.16
C ILE A 197 18.55 17.26 -3.96
N SER A 198 19.58 18.10 -4.02
CA SER A 198 19.84 19.15 -3.04
C SER A 198 20.52 20.34 -3.71
N ASP A 199 20.75 21.42 -2.97
CA ASP A 199 21.46 22.60 -3.52
C ASP A 199 22.90 22.25 -3.94
N ASP A 200 23.56 21.33 -3.20
CA ASP A 200 24.89 20.82 -3.53
C ASP A 200 24.88 19.63 -4.52
N ASN A 201 23.69 19.14 -4.89
CA ASN A 201 23.49 17.99 -5.77
C ASN A 201 22.24 18.17 -6.66
N PRO A 202 22.22 19.15 -7.58
CA PRO A 202 21.05 19.43 -8.42
C PRO A 202 20.73 18.29 -9.41
N ASP A 203 21.73 17.46 -9.76
CA ASP A 203 21.59 16.32 -10.69
C ASP A 203 21.27 15.00 -9.97
N GLY A 204 20.75 15.07 -8.75
CA GLY A 204 20.26 13.90 -8.01
C GLY A 204 19.09 13.21 -8.70
N ILE A 205 18.73 12.04 -8.20
CA ILE A 205 17.66 11.21 -8.76
C ILE A 205 16.40 11.30 -7.91
N PHE A 206 16.55 11.20 -6.59
CA PHE A 206 15.40 11.23 -5.68
C PHE A 206 14.97 12.66 -5.39
N GLU A 207 13.68 12.84 -5.15
CA GLU A 207 13.09 14.13 -4.85
C GLU A 207 13.75 14.81 -3.65
N ARG A 208 13.72 16.16 -3.64
CA ARG A 208 14.30 16.97 -2.56
C ARG A 208 13.58 16.69 -1.24
N GLY A 209 14.36 16.46 -0.18
CA GLY A 209 13.84 16.31 1.18
C GLY A 209 13.28 14.93 1.52
N VAL A 210 13.29 13.95 0.59
CA VAL A 210 12.91 12.58 0.91
C VAL A 210 13.93 11.95 1.88
N THR A 211 13.42 11.18 2.83
CA THR A 211 14.21 10.47 3.84
C THR A 211 13.68 9.06 4.04
N PHE A 212 14.52 8.17 4.56
CA PHE A 212 14.05 6.84 4.97
C PHE A 212 13.12 6.95 6.18
N ASP A 213 11.95 6.32 6.08
CA ASP A 213 11.01 6.18 7.18
C ASP A 213 11.33 4.90 7.96
N PHE A 214 11.56 5.04 9.26
CA PHE A 214 11.91 3.93 10.14
C PHE A 214 10.76 2.92 10.26
N ASP A 215 9.52 3.39 10.44
CA ASP A 215 8.38 2.51 10.66
C ASP A 215 7.98 1.74 9.40
N VAL A 216 8.12 2.35 8.22
CA VAL A 216 7.91 1.68 6.93
C VAL A 216 8.91 0.54 6.75
N LEU A 217 10.21 0.81 6.96
CA LEU A 217 11.25 -0.21 6.86
C LEU A 217 11.09 -1.30 7.94
N LYS A 218 10.80 -0.91 9.19
CA LYS A 218 10.55 -1.82 10.31
C LYS A 218 9.47 -2.84 10.00
N LYS A 219 8.34 -2.41 9.42
CA LYS A 219 7.24 -3.30 9.03
C LYS A 219 7.68 -4.32 8.00
N ARG A 220 8.36 -3.88 6.95
CA ARG A 220 8.83 -4.78 5.89
C ARG A 220 9.90 -5.77 6.36
N LEU A 221 10.84 -5.34 7.18
CA LEU A 221 11.88 -6.21 7.77
C LEU A 221 11.26 -7.26 8.71
N ARG A 222 10.25 -6.88 9.49
CA ARG A 222 9.48 -7.81 10.34
C ARG A 222 8.76 -8.85 9.49
N GLU A 223 8.11 -8.45 8.41
CA GLU A 223 7.44 -9.35 7.46
C GLU A 223 8.42 -10.38 6.88
N MET A 224 9.61 -9.91 6.44
CA MET A 224 10.66 -10.80 5.93
C MET A 224 11.14 -11.81 6.97
N ALA A 225 11.24 -11.41 8.24
CA ALA A 225 11.61 -12.31 9.33
C ALA A 225 10.53 -13.37 9.60
N PHE A 226 9.24 -13.02 9.51
CA PHE A 226 8.13 -14.00 9.61
C PHE A 226 8.12 -15.02 8.45
N LEU A 227 8.38 -14.55 7.22
CA LEU A 227 8.39 -15.40 6.02
C LEU A 227 9.57 -16.37 5.96
N ASN A 228 10.62 -16.09 6.75
CA ASN A 228 11.85 -16.85 6.74
C ASN A 228 12.22 -17.30 8.17
N LYS A 229 11.54 -18.35 8.62
CA LYS A 229 11.70 -18.95 9.94
C LYS A 229 13.16 -19.07 10.37
N GLY A 230 13.50 -18.53 11.55
CA GLY A 230 14.82 -18.63 12.15
C GLY A 230 15.87 -17.65 11.62
N ILE A 231 15.52 -16.74 10.71
CA ILE A 231 16.39 -15.61 10.34
C ILE A 231 16.30 -14.55 11.44
N HIS A 232 17.45 -14.07 11.89
CA HIS A 232 17.56 -12.94 12.81
C HIS A 232 17.85 -11.66 12.02
N ILE A 233 16.91 -10.72 12.02
CA ILE A 233 17.09 -9.39 11.41
C ILE A 233 17.16 -8.36 12.52
N THR A 234 18.28 -7.62 12.59
CA THR A 234 18.46 -6.48 13.50
C THR A 234 18.34 -5.19 12.69
N PHE A 235 17.48 -4.27 13.12
CA PHE A 235 17.28 -2.98 12.45
C PHE A 235 17.59 -1.83 13.40
N THR A 236 18.58 -1.00 13.06
CA THR A 236 19.04 0.10 13.89
C THR A 236 18.90 1.44 13.17
N ASP A 237 18.32 2.43 13.83
CA ASP A 237 18.31 3.83 13.42
C ASP A 237 19.25 4.65 14.29
N GLU A 238 20.35 5.13 13.71
CA GLU A 238 21.38 5.95 14.39
C GLU A 238 21.15 7.45 14.18
N ARG A 239 20.12 7.89 13.46
CA ARG A 239 19.90 9.29 13.10
C ARG A 239 19.53 10.17 14.28
N GLY A 240 18.85 9.63 15.28
CA GLY A 240 18.53 10.31 16.52
C GLY A 240 19.73 10.53 17.46
N GLU A 241 19.49 11.16 18.59
CA GLU A 241 20.52 11.33 19.64
C GLU A 241 20.91 9.98 20.27
N THR A 242 19.94 9.11 20.49
CA THR A 242 20.11 7.72 20.94
C THR A 242 19.69 6.78 19.81
N PRO A 243 20.51 5.79 19.47
CA PRO A 243 20.11 4.77 18.50
C PRO A 243 18.90 3.98 18.96
N VAL A 244 17.96 3.73 18.02
CA VAL A 244 16.80 2.85 18.23
C VAL A 244 17.09 1.54 17.50
N THR A 245 16.95 0.41 18.21
CA THR A 245 17.19 -0.91 17.63
C THR A 245 16.00 -1.82 17.83
N GLU A 246 15.60 -2.51 16.78
CA GLU A 246 14.56 -3.55 16.78
C GLU A 246 15.17 -4.87 16.33
N ASP A 247 14.81 -5.96 16.99
CA ASP A 247 15.24 -7.31 16.69
C ASP A 247 14.05 -8.17 16.26
N PHE A 248 14.17 -8.83 15.13
CA PHE A 248 13.15 -9.71 14.57
C PHE A 248 13.69 -11.12 14.45
N LEU A 249 13.18 -12.03 15.25
CA LEU A 249 13.48 -13.47 15.21
C LEU A 249 12.21 -14.24 15.53
N TYR A 250 11.68 -14.99 14.56
CA TYR A 250 10.43 -15.72 14.66
C TYR A 250 10.65 -17.21 14.36
N GLU A 251 10.77 -18.02 15.41
CA GLU A 251 10.96 -19.46 15.30
C GLU A 251 9.71 -20.19 14.82
N GLY A 252 8.53 -19.65 15.05
CA GLY A 252 7.25 -20.15 14.57
C GLY A 252 6.87 -19.74 13.15
N GLY A 253 7.63 -18.84 12.51
CA GLY A 253 7.41 -18.42 11.12
C GLY A 253 5.98 -17.92 10.85
N LEU A 254 5.31 -18.49 9.84
CA LEU A 254 3.95 -18.05 9.47
C LEU A 254 2.89 -18.22 10.56
N ARG A 255 3.07 -19.15 11.51
CA ARG A 255 2.16 -19.28 12.67
C ARG A 255 2.21 -18.03 13.54
N GLU A 256 3.42 -17.54 13.82
CA GLU A 256 3.61 -16.31 14.59
C GLU A 256 3.16 -15.08 13.79
N PHE A 257 3.32 -15.10 12.48
CA PHE A 257 2.83 -14.05 11.61
C PHE A 257 1.31 -13.89 11.69
N VAL A 258 0.56 -15.00 11.60
CA VAL A 258 -0.91 -14.97 11.75
C VAL A 258 -1.33 -14.54 13.15
N LYS A 259 -0.61 -14.97 14.21
CA LYS A 259 -0.85 -14.47 15.58
C LYS A 259 -0.62 -12.97 15.69
N TYR A 260 0.46 -12.47 15.07
CA TYR A 260 0.75 -11.04 15.01
C TYR A 260 -0.37 -10.26 14.29
N LEU A 261 -0.83 -10.74 13.13
CA LEU A 261 -1.93 -10.11 12.38
C LEU A 261 -3.27 -10.11 13.12
N ASN A 262 -3.44 -11.02 14.08
CA ASN A 262 -4.63 -11.14 14.92
C ASN A 262 -4.48 -10.55 16.33
N HIS A 263 -3.36 -9.90 16.67
CA HIS A 263 -3.08 -9.46 18.04
C HIS A 263 -4.13 -8.47 18.60
N ASN A 264 -4.83 -7.73 17.74
CA ASN A 264 -5.90 -6.79 18.08
C ASN A 264 -7.31 -7.35 17.78
N LYS A 265 -7.44 -8.68 17.56
CA LYS A 265 -8.71 -9.35 17.23
C LYS A 265 -8.97 -10.48 18.22
N GLU A 266 -10.23 -10.80 18.48
CA GLU A 266 -10.58 -11.97 19.27
C GLU A 266 -10.58 -13.21 18.39
N VAL A 267 -9.65 -14.14 18.65
CA VAL A 267 -9.51 -15.35 17.85
C VAL A 267 -10.49 -16.42 18.27
N LEU A 268 -11.07 -17.16 17.33
CA LEU A 268 -12.07 -18.19 17.60
C LEU A 268 -11.45 -19.49 18.17
N PHE A 269 -10.16 -19.68 18.01
CA PHE A 269 -9.37 -20.78 18.59
C PHE A 269 -7.91 -20.32 18.75
N PRO A 270 -7.17 -20.84 19.77
CA PRO A 270 -5.92 -20.23 20.22
C PRO A 270 -4.75 -20.40 19.25
N GLU A 271 -4.67 -21.55 18.54
CA GLU A 271 -3.52 -21.84 17.67
C GLU A 271 -3.91 -21.77 16.19
N PRO A 272 -3.14 -21.04 15.35
CA PRO A 272 -3.36 -21.03 13.91
C PRO A 272 -3.22 -22.41 13.29
N ILE A 273 -4.09 -22.73 12.35
CA ILE A 273 -3.97 -23.91 11.49
C ILE A 273 -2.77 -23.68 10.59
N TYR A 274 -1.91 -24.67 10.46
CA TYR A 274 -0.68 -24.57 9.70
C TYR A 274 -0.48 -25.79 8.81
N THR A 275 -0.10 -25.54 7.58
CA THR A 275 0.16 -26.55 6.55
C THR A 275 1.49 -26.23 5.87
N GLU A 276 2.34 -27.24 5.69
CA GLU A 276 3.58 -27.14 4.94
C GLU A 276 3.76 -28.40 4.10
N GLY A 277 4.11 -28.23 2.83
CA GLY A 277 4.35 -29.39 1.96
C GLY A 277 5.08 -29.01 0.68
N VAL A 278 5.69 -30.03 0.06
CA VAL A 278 6.39 -29.90 -1.24
C VAL A 278 5.75 -30.82 -2.24
N LYS A 279 5.32 -30.29 -3.38
CA LYS A 279 4.82 -31.05 -4.52
C LYS A 279 5.30 -30.43 -5.83
N ASP A 280 5.76 -31.27 -6.76
CA ASP A 280 6.28 -30.84 -8.08
C ASP A 280 7.38 -29.77 -8.01
N GLY A 281 8.23 -29.83 -6.95
CA GLY A 281 9.30 -28.85 -6.73
C GLY A 281 8.82 -27.51 -6.14
N ILE A 282 7.54 -27.38 -5.82
CA ILE A 282 6.94 -26.18 -5.24
C ILE A 282 6.73 -26.43 -3.75
N LEU A 283 7.35 -25.59 -2.91
CA LEU A 283 7.07 -25.56 -1.47
C LEU A 283 5.87 -24.65 -1.23
N VAL A 284 4.87 -25.15 -0.55
CA VAL A 284 3.68 -24.41 -0.12
C VAL A 284 3.66 -24.36 1.40
N GLU A 285 3.49 -23.20 1.95
CA GLU A 285 3.37 -22.96 3.38
C GLU A 285 2.16 -22.04 3.63
N VAL A 286 1.23 -22.48 4.48
CA VAL A 286 0.01 -21.74 4.79
C VAL A 286 -0.21 -21.74 6.29
N ALA A 287 -0.46 -20.57 6.85
CA ALA A 287 -1.00 -20.41 8.19
C ALA A 287 -2.31 -19.64 8.13
N MET A 288 -3.31 -20.03 8.94
CA MET A 288 -4.62 -19.39 8.95
C MET A 288 -5.32 -19.51 10.30
N GLN A 289 -6.15 -18.51 10.61
CA GLN A 289 -6.93 -18.47 11.85
C GLN A 289 -8.19 -17.63 11.67
N TYR A 290 -9.31 -18.09 12.21
CA TYR A 290 -10.55 -17.31 12.21
C TYR A 290 -10.64 -16.45 13.48
N ASN A 291 -11.25 -15.28 13.34
CA ASN A 291 -11.44 -14.29 14.39
C ASN A 291 -12.89 -13.75 14.41
N ASP A 292 -13.17 -12.82 15.31
CA ASP A 292 -14.50 -12.23 15.50
C ASP A 292 -14.85 -11.11 14.49
N SER A 293 -13.89 -10.63 13.70
CA SER A 293 -14.12 -9.59 12.68
C SER A 293 -14.95 -10.11 11.51
N TYR A 294 -15.38 -9.21 10.64
CA TYR A 294 -16.08 -9.57 9.39
C TYR A 294 -15.18 -9.39 8.15
N ALA A 295 -13.94 -8.96 8.36
CA ALA A 295 -12.98 -8.71 7.30
C ALA A 295 -12.30 -10.00 6.84
N GLU A 296 -11.97 -10.06 5.56
CA GLU A 296 -11.09 -11.04 4.93
C GLU A 296 -9.66 -10.44 4.90
N ASN A 297 -8.70 -11.13 5.51
CA ASN A 297 -7.30 -10.71 5.56
C ASN A 297 -6.42 -11.86 5.08
N ILE A 298 -6.27 -11.97 3.77
CA ILE A 298 -5.44 -13.02 3.13
C ILE A 298 -4.24 -12.35 2.46
N TYR A 299 -3.05 -12.66 2.96
CA TYR A 299 -1.78 -12.16 2.45
C TYR A 299 -1.06 -13.27 1.70
N THR A 300 -0.61 -12.97 0.48
CA THR A 300 -0.02 -13.95 -0.39
C THR A 300 1.38 -13.57 -0.83
N PHE A 301 2.28 -14.56 -0.86
CA PHE A 301 3.68 -14.36 -1.15
C PHE A 301 4.20 -15.43 -2.11
N VAL A 302 5.12 -15.03 -2.98
CA VAL A 302 5.87 -15.93 -3.86
C VAL A 302 7.35 -15.60 -3.75
N ASN A 303 8.17 -16.55 -3.29
CA ASN A 303 9.60 -16.32 -3.03
C ASN A 303 9.84 -15.06 -2.18
N ASN A 304 9.05 -14.87 -1.11
CA ASN A 304 9.03 -13.72 -0.19
C ASN A 304 8.56 -12.38 -0.81
N ILE A 305 8.17 -12.36 -2.07
CA ILE A 305 7.59 -11.18 -2.73
C ILE A 305 6.08 -11.17 -2.45
N ALA A 306 5.58 -10.07 -1.91
CA ALA A 306 4.15 -9.87 -1.71
C ALA A 306 3.42 -9.78 -3.06
N THR A 307 2.29 -10.49 -3.17
CA THR A 307 1.43 -10.49 -4.35
C THR A 307 0.04 -9.95 -4.00
N PRO A 308 -0.11 -8.63 -3.85
CA PRO A 308 -1.36 -8.03 -3.40
C PRO A 308 -2.55 -8.33 -4.31
N ASP A 309 -2.33 -8.50 -5.62
CA ASP A 309 -3.37 -8.90 -6.59
C ASP A 309 -3.59 -10.43 -6.61
N GLY A 310 -2.96 -11.17 -5.70
CA GLY A 310 -3.09 -12.62 -5.57
C GLY A 310 -2.50 -13.38 -6.75
N GLY A 311 -3.30 -14.26 -7.34
CA GLY A 311 -2.91 -15.11 -8.48
C GLY A 311 -3.28 -16.57 -8.28
N THR A 312 -2.57 -17.47 -8.97
CA THR A 312 -2.89 -18.90 -9.02
C THR A 312 -2.81 -19.58 -7.65
N HIS A 313 -1.90 -19.17 -6.76
CA HIS A 313 -1.76 -19.67 -5.40
C HIS A 313 -2.95 -19.27 -4.52
N LEU A 314 -3.42 -18.02 -4.59
CA LEU A 314 -4.63 -17.58 -3.89
C LEU A 314 -5.86 -18.34 -4.38
N THR A 315 -5.97 -18.51 -5.70
CA THR A 315 -7.08 -19.27 -6.29
C THR A 315 -7.07 -20.74 -5.83
N GLY A 316 -5.89 -21.37 -5.77
CA GLY A 316 -5.70 -22.73 -5.26
C GLY A 316 -6.09 -22.83 -3.79
N PHE A 317 -5.62 -21.94 -2.95
CA PHE A 317 -5.95 -21.85 -1.54
C PHE A 317 -7.46 -21.68 -1.29
N THR A 318 -8.08 -20.71 -1.97
CA THR A 318 -9.51 -20.41 -1.82
C THR A 318 -10.37 -21.60 -2.24
N THR A 319 -9.99 -22.31 -3.31
CA THR A 319 -10.67 -23.52 -3.78
C THR A 319 -10.56 -24.64 -2.75
N ALA A 320 -9.36 -24.89 -2.23
CA ALA A 320 -9.09 -25.92 -1.22
C ALA A 320 -9.88 -25.67 0.07
N LEU A 321 -9.80 -24.43 0.59
CA LEU A 321 -10.50 -23.99 1.80
C LEU A 321 -12.00 -24.23 1.68
N THR A 322 -12.60 -23.74 0.61
CA THR A 322 -14.05 -23.85 0.37
C THR A 322 -14.49 -25.29 0.23
N SER A 323 -13.71 -26.11 -0.50
CA SER A 323 -14.02 -27.52 -0.69
C SER A 323 -13.90 -28.31 0.62
N ALA A 324 -12.81 -28.13 1.38
CA ALA A 324 -12.58 -28.86 2.63
C ALA A 324 -13.68 -28.56 3.67
N ILE A 325 -14.10 -27.29 3.81
CA ILE A 325 -15.16 -26.90 4.75
C ILE A 325 -16.52 -27.50 4.31
N ASN A 326 -16.86 -27.47 3.02
CA ASN A 326 -18.09 -28.08 2.51
C ASN A 326 -18.09 -29.59 2.70
N ASP A 327 -16.98 -30.26 2.34
CA ASP A 327 -16.84 -31.74 2.49
C ASP A 327 -16.97 -32.13 3.96
N TYR A 328 -16.34 -31.42 4.89
CA TYR A 328 -16.49 -31.61 6.33
C TYR A 328 -17.94 -31.42 6.78
N GLY A 329 -18.58 -30.31 6.39
CA GLY A 329 -19.98 -30.03 6.75
C GLY A 329 -20.95 -31.07 6.26
N ARG A 330 -20.76 -31.61 5.06
CA ARG A 330 -21.60 -32.73 4.49
C ARG A 330 -21.32 -34.05 5.18
N LYS A 331 -20.04 -34.40 5.34
CA LYS A 331 -19.63 -35.68 5.99
C LYS A 331 -20.24 -35.82 7.38
N TYR A 332 -20.23 -34.77 8.17
CA TYR A 332 -20.74 -34.79 9.56
C TYR A 332 -22.20 -34.32 9.67
N LYS A 333 -22.93 -34.16 8.55
CA LYS A 333 -24.33 -33.73 8.48
C LYS A 333 -24.63 -32.42 9.21
N LEU A 334 -23.63 -31.52 9.26
CA LEU A 334 -23.74 -30.19 9.80
C LEU A 334 -24.32 -29.19 8.76
N LEU A 335 -24.10 -29.49 7.47
CA LEU A 335 -24.81 -28.88 6.33
C LEU A 335 -25.86 -29.88 5.86
N ARG A 336 -27.13 -29.45 5.75
CA ARG A 336 -28.23 -30.30 5.30
C ARG A 336 -28.16 -30.53 3.78
N ASP A 337 -28.61 -31.69 3.30
CA ASP A 337 -28.53 -32.05 1.87
C ASP A 337 -29.27 -31.08 0.95
N ASN A 338 -30.31 -30.40 1.47
CA ASN A 338 -31.12 -29.42 0.75
C ASN A 338 -30.56 -27.98 0.86
N GLU A 339 -29.53 -27.73 1.66
CA GLU A 339 -28.87 -26.42 1.76
C GLU A 339 -27.83 -26.26 0.66
N PRO A 340 -27.68 -25.07 0.05
CA PRO A 340 -26.62 -24.83 -0.93
C PRO A 340 -25.24 -24.92 -0.27
N ASN A 341 -24.24 -25.29 -1.06
CA ASN A 341 -22.85 -25.24 -0.59
C ASN A 341 -22.44 -23.81 -0.23
N LEU A 342 -21.54 -23.71 0.74
CA LEU A 342 -20.84 -22.47 1.06
C LEU A 342 -20.04 -22.02 -0.15
N LYS A 343 -20.05 -20.73 -0.41
CA LYS A 343 -19.19 -20.10 -1.41
C LYS A 343 -17.85 -19.69 -0.82
N ALA A 344 -16.91 -19.33 -1.69
CA ALA A 344 -15.59 -18.83 -1.28
C ALA A 344 -15.69 -17.61 -0.36
N GLU A 345 -16.60 -16.68 -0.66
CA GLU A 345 -16.88 -15.50 0.17
C GLU A 345 -17.27 -15.87 1.60
N ASP A 346 -18.12 -16.91 1.75
CA ASP A 346 -18.58 -17.38 3.06
C ASP A 346 -17.44 -18.01 3.88
N ALA A 347 -16.51 -18.70 3.19
CA ALA A 347 -15.37 -19.37 3.82
C ALA A 347 -14.23 -18.40 4.19
N LYS A 348 -14.14 -17.25 3.51
CA LYS A 348 -13.10 -16.26 3.73
C LYS A 348 -13.49 -15.18 4.75
N GLU A 349 -14.78 -14.97 5.02
CA GLU A 349 -15.24 -14.01 6.04
C GLU A 349 -14.62 -14.36 7.41
N SER A 350 -14.07 -13.39 8.10
CA SER A 350 -13.42 -13.57 9.42
C SER A 350 -12.09 -14.32 9.40
N LEU A 351 -11.52 -14.55 8.24
CA LEU A 351 -10.28 -15.31 8.06
C LEU A 351 -9.07 -14.38 8.00
N THR A 352 -8.06 -14.64 8.82
CA THR A 352 -6.70 -14.16 8.63
C THR A 352 -5.84 -15.33 8.15
N ALA A 353 -5.22 -15.19 6.97
CA ALA A 353 -4.37 -16.22 6.39
C ALA A 353 -3.14 -15.64 5.71
N VAL A 354 -2.05 -16.38 5.76
CA VAL A 354 -0.82 -16.12 5.01
C VAL A 354 -0.53 -17.33 4.14
N VAL A 355 -0.41 -17.12 2.85
CA VAL A 355 -0.12 -18.16 1.84
C VAL A 355 1.23 -17.84 1.21
N SER A 356 2.24 -18.65 1.45
CA SER A 356 3.59 -18.52 0.93
C SER A 356 3.91 -19.69 0.00
N VAL A 357 4.40 -19.36 -1.18
CA VAL A 357 4.85 -20.33 -2.18
C VAL A 357 6.31 -20.05 -2.52
N LYS A 358 7.15 -21.10 -2.52
CA LYS A 358 8.55 -21.00 -2.95
C LYS A 358 8.78 -21.95 -4.11
N MET A 359 9.28 -21.41 -5.23
CA MET A 359 9.49 -22.15 -6.49
C MET A 359 10.65 -21.59 -7.29
N GLU A 360 11.20 -22.39 -8.20
CA GLU A 360 12.42 -22.04 -8.94
C GLU A 360 12.21 -20.92 -9.96
N ASP A 361 11.10 -20.92 -10.70
CA ASP A 361 10.87 -19.96 -11.79
C ASP A 361 9.42 -19.47 -11.80
N PRO A 362 9.04 -18.53 -10.90
CA PRO A 362 7.70 -17.97 -10.87
C PRO A 362 7.47 -17.00 -12.04
N GLN A 363 6.32 -17.15 -12.71
CA GLN A 363 5.86 -16.24 -13.74
C GLN A 363 4.81 -15.27 -13.16
N PHE A 364 5.03 -13.98 -13.32
CA PHE A 364 4.12 -12.93 -12.89
C PHE A 364 3.42 -12.28 -14.09
N GLU A 365 2.20 -11.77 -13.89
CA GLU A 365 1.43 -11.11 -14.95
C GLU A 365 1.97 -9.70 -15.29
N SER A 366 2.73 -9.08 -14.38
CA SER A 366 3.29 -7.73 -14.56
C SER A 366 4.71 -7.61 -14.00
N GLN A 367 5.40 -6.54 -14.39
CA GLN A 367 6.75 -6.22 -13.89
C GLN A 367 6.76 -5.92 -12.39
N THR A 368 5.66 -5.41 -11.84
CA THR A 368 5.51 -5.13 -10.40
C THR A 368 5.40 -6.40 -9.56
N LYS A 369 5.30 -7.58 -10.18
CA LYS A 369 5.17 -8.89 -9.52
C LYS A 369 3.95 -9.00 -8.58
N SER A 370 2.95 -8.16 -8.77
CA SER A 370 1.77 -8.08 -7.89
C SER A 370 0.84 -9.30 -7.99
N LYS A 371 0.93 -10.08 -9.09
CA LYS A 371 0.06 -11.24 -9.35
C LYS A 371 0.80 -12.41 -9.95
N LEU A 372 0.66 -13.60 -9.33
CA LEU A 372 1.27 -14.84 -9.84
C LEU A 372 0.45 -15.43 -10.99
N GLY A 373 1.13 -15.64 -12.15
CA GLY A 373 0.54 -16.24 -13.34
C GLY A 373 0.79 -17.75 -13.52
N SER A 374 1.78 -18.34 -12.81
CA SER A 374 2.19 -19.76 -12.97
C SER A 374 1.04 -20.75 -12.75
N GLY A 375 0.45 -21.30 -13.83
CA GLY A 375 -0.77 -22.10 -13.79
C GLY A 375 -0.69 -23.36 -12.94
N GLN A 376 0.46 -24.04 -12.91
CA GLN A 376 0.71 -25.26 -12.13
C GLN A 376 0.53 -25.08 -10.62
N VAL A 377 0.81 -23.88 -10.10
CA VAL A 377 0.76 -23.58 -8.66
C VAL A 377 -0.65 -23.75 -8.11
N ARG A 378 -1.70 -23.42 -8.89
CA ARG A 378 -3.08 -23.55 -8.48
C ARG A 378 -3.42 -25.00 -8.03
N GLY A 379 -3.01 -26.00 -8.82
CA GLY A 379 -3.26 -27.41 -8.51
C GLY A 379 -2.49 -27.86 -7.29
N VAL A 380 -1.21 -27.52 -7.22
CA VAL A 380 -0.32 -27.89 -6.11
C VAL A 380 -0.84 -27.35 -4.77
N VAL A 381 -1.17 -26.05 -4.72
CA VAL A 381 -1.72 -25.43 -3.50
C VAL A 381 -3.06 -26.04 -3.13
N ASN A 382 -3.95 -26.24 -4.12
CA ASN A 382 -5.26 -26.83 -3.88
C ASN A 382 -5.13 -28.23 -3.25
N ASP A 383 -4.29 -29.09 -3.79
CA ASP A 383 -4.16 -30.46 -3.34
C ASP A 383 -3.58 -30.55 -1.92
N LEU A 384 -2.44 -29.87 -1.68
CA LEU A 384 -1.77 -29.88 -0.38
C LEU A 384 -2.65 -29.26 0.72
N VAL A 385 -3.24 -28.09 0.46
CA VAL A 385 -4.07 -27.42 1.47
C VAL A 385 -5.35 -28.19 1.74
N LYS A 386 -6.00 -28.76 0.70
CA LYS A 386 -7.23 -29.54 0.87
C LYS A 386 -6.99 -30.79 1.70
N GLU A 387 -5.93 -31.53 1.42
CA GLU A 387 -5.57 -32.76 2.11
C GLU A 387 -5.31 -32.49 3.61
N GLU A 388 -4.39 -31.59 3.90
CA GLU A 388 -3.99 -31.25 5.26
C GLU A 388 -5.13 -30.59 6.07
N LEU A 389 -5.87 -29.65 5.46
CA LEU A 389 -7.00 -29.03 6.15
C LEU A 389 -8.12 -30.03 6.45
N SER A 390 -8.42 -30.96 5.53
CA SER A 390 -9.42 -31.99 5.77
C SER A 390 -9.02 -32.87 6.94
N THR A 391 -7.75 -33.29 7.01
CA THR A 391 -7.20 -34.08 8.13
C THR A 391 -7.30 -33.28 9.44
N TYR A 392 -6.86 -32.02 9.42
CA TYR A 392 -6.91 -31.15 10.61
C TYR A 392 -8.32 -30.99 11.16
N LEU A 393 -9.33 -30.75 10.29
CA LEU A 393 -10.73 -30.59 10.71
C LEU A 393 -11.31 -31.88 11.32
N GLU A 394 -10.87 -33.06 10.86
CA GLU A 394 -11.25 -34.33 11.42
C GLU A 394 -10.60 -34.59 12.77
N GLU A 395 -9.36 -34.24 12.95
CA GLU A 395 -8.61 -34.37 14.21
C GLU A 395 -9.06 -33.34 15.26
N ASN A 396 -9.61 -32.21 14.83
CA ASN A 396 -10.04 -31.09 15.68
C ASN A 396 -11.52 -30.73 15.49
N PRO A 397 -12.48 -31.63 15.87
CA PRO A 397 -13.91 -31.45 15.56
C PRO A 397 -14.52 -30.17 16.16
N SER A 398 -14.03 -29.72 17.31
CA SER A 398 -14.49 -28.48 17.93
C SER A 398 -14.14 -27.24 17.08
N VAL A 399 -12.90 -27.18 16.55
CA VAL A 399 -12.45 -26.12 15.65
C VAL A 399 -13.22 -26.20 14.33
N GLY A 400 -13.36 -27.42 13.75
CA GLY A 400 -14.11 -27.62 12.52
C GLY A 400 -15.56 -27.14 12.62
N ARG A 401 -16.24 -27.42 13.75
CA ARG A 401 -17.59 -26.91 13.99
C ARG A 401 -17.61 -25.37 14.11
N THR A 402 -16.69 -24.79 14.87
CA THR A 402 -16.60 -23.33 15.03
C THR A 402 -16.42 -22.63 13.69
N ILE A 403 -15.52 -23.13 12.84
CA ILE A 403 -15.30 -22.59 11.49
C ILE A 403 -16.57 -22.72 10.65
N LEU A 404 -17.19 -23.89 10.62
CA LEU A 404 -18.40 -24.13 9.85
C LEU A 404 -19.56 -23.22 10.29
N ASP A 405 -19.78 -23.09 11.60
CA ASP A 405 -20.83 -22.21 12.16
C ASP A 405 -20.60 -20.75 11.74
N ARG A 406 -19.33 -20.30 11.69
CA ARG A 406 -18.97 -18.98 11.22
C ARG A 406 -19.29 -18.80 9.72
N CYS A 407 -18.88 -19.75 8.88
CA CYS A 407 -19.16 -19.75 7.44
C CYS A 407 -20.67 -19.80 7.12
N VAL A 408 -21.45 -20.61 7.85
CA VAL A 408 -22.91 -20.65 7.70
C VAL A 408 -23.54 -19.33 8.11
N SER A 409 -23.01 -18.67 9.14
CA SER A 409 -23.46 -17.34 9.56
C SER A 409 -23.18 -16.30 8.48
N ALA A 410 -22.01 -16.35 7.83
CA ALA A 410 -21.63 -15.50 6.70
C ALA A 410 -22.56 -15.75 5.50
N GLN A 411 -22.83 -17.00 5.14
CA GLN A 411 -23.77 -17.37 4.08
C GLN A 411 -25.16 -16.75 4.29
N ARG A 412 -25.70 -16.89 5.52
CA ARG A 412 -27.01 -16.31 5.85
C ARG A 412 -27.03 -14.80 5.72
N ALA A 413 -25.94 -14.12 6.16
CA ALA A 413 -25.82 -12.67 6.02
C ALA A 413 -25.76 -12.24 4.55
N ARG A 414 -24.95 -12.92 3.74
CA ARG A 414 -24.84 -12.68 2.30
C ARG A 414 -26.17 -12.89 1.58
N GLU A 415 -26.89 -13.96 1.88
CA GLU A 415 -28.22 -14.21 1.30
C GLU A 415 -29.25 -13.17 1.72
N ALA A 416 -29.24 -12.74 2.99
CA ALA A 416 -30.10 -11.67 3.47
C ALA A 416 -29.79 -10.34 2.76
N ALA A 417 -28.50 -10.00 2.62
CA ALA A 417 -28.03 -8.84 1.88
C ALA A 417 -28.49 -8.87 0.40
N ARG A 418 -28.36 -10.04 -0.26
CA ARG A 418 -28.83 -10.24 -1.65
C ARG A 418 -30.35 -10.03 -1.77
N LYS A 419 -31.13 -10.62 -0.88
CA LYS A 419 -32.59 -10.46 -0.87
C LYS A 419 -33.00 -9.00 -0.65
N ALA A 420 -32.32 -8.29 0.26
CA ALA A 420 -32.54 -6.87 0.49
C ALA A 420 -32.26 -6.02 -0.76
N ARG A 421 -31.18 -6.30 -1.47
CA ARG A 421 -30.84 -5.64 -2.76
C ARG A 421 -31.86 -5.92 -3.84
N GLU A 422 -32.25 -7.18 -4.02
CA GLU A 422 -33.27 -7.56 -5.01
C GLU A 422 -34.61 -6.87 -4.74
N ALA A 423 -35.01 -6.77 -3.47
CA ALA A 423 -36.22 -6.05 -3.07
C ALA A 423 -36.14 -4.54 -3.36
N THR A 424 -34.96 -3.94 -3.13
CA THR A 424 -34.70 -2.53 -3.47
C THR A 424 -34.71 -2.33 -4.98
N ARG A 425 -34.02 -3.20 -5.73
CA ARG A 425 -33.96 -3.16 -7.21
C ARG A 425 -35.35 -3.32 -7.85
N ARG A 426 -36.20 -4.21 -7.32
CA ARG A 426 -37.60 -4.34 -7.80
C ARG A 426 -38.44 -3.10 -7.56
N LYS A 427 -38.24 -2.40 -6.43
CA LYS A 427 -38.86 -1.10 -6.18
C LYS A 427 -38.34 -0.03 -7.14
N THR A 428 -37.05 -0.02 -7.44
CA THR A 428 -36.37 0.95 -8.33
C THR A 428 -36.74 0.74 -9.81
N VAL A 429 -37.04 -0.50 -10.25
CA VAL A 429 -37.53 -0.78 -11.62
C VAL A 429 -38.96 -0.28 -11.84
N LEU A 430 -39.76 -0.21 -10.78
CA LEU A 430 -41.12 0.37 -10.82
C LEU A 430 -41.13 1.91 -10.65
N GLU A 431 -40.10 2.47 -10.05
CA GLU A 431 -39.91 3.92 -9.83
C GLU A 431 -38.72 4.42 -10.64
N SER A 432 -38.73 4.23 -11.97
CA SER A 432 -37.71 4.67 -12.94
C SER A 432 -36.52 5.50 -12.40
N ALA A 433 -35.30 4.96 -12.50
CA ALA A 433 -34.04 5.71 -12.70
C ALA A 433 -33.80 6.95 -11.80
N PHE A 434 -34.13 6.92 -10.52
CA PHE A 434 -33.77 8.04 -9.63
C PHE A 434 -32.52 7.73 -8.83
N LEU A 435 -31.47 8.50 -9.15
CA LEU A 435 -30.34 8.79 -8.27
C LEU A 435 -30.89 9.21 -6.89
N PRO A 436 -30.13 9.05 -5.79
CA PRO A 436 -30.57 9.48 -4.47
C PRO A 436 -31.10 10.89 -4.56
N GLY A 437 -32.31 11.16 -4.06
CA GLY A 437 -32.96 12.48 -4.21
C GLY A 437 -32.19 13.66 -3.64
N LYS A 438 -31.13 13.37 -2.85
CA LYS A 438 -30.20 14.35 -2.31
C LYS A 438 -28.92 14.54 -3.15
N LEU A 439 -28.66 13.67 -4.15
CA LEU A 439 -27.51 13.82 -5.04
C LEU A 439 -27.79 14.97 -6.04
N ALA A 440 -26.88 15.95 -6.05
CA ALA A 440 -26.81 16.93 -7.12
C ALA A 440 -25.74 16.46 -8.11
N ASP A 441 -26.16 15.80 -9.19
CA ASP A 441 -25.27 15.19 -10.19
C ASP A 441 -24.64 16.23 -11.13
N CYS A 442 -23.59 15.86 -11.86
CA CYS A 442 -22.95 16.65 -12.91
C CYS A 442 -23.47 16.26 -14.29
N SER A 443 -23.22 17.12 -15.28
CA SER A 443 -23.68 16.89 -16.67
C SER A 443 -22.68 16.12 -17.53
N GLU A 444 -21.39 16.09 -17.17
CA GLU A 444 -20.33 15.32 -17.85
C GLU A 444 -20.62 13.81 -17.76
N ARG A 445 -20.26 13.08 -18.81
CA ARG A 445 -20.49 11.63 -18.94
C ARG A 445 -19.21 10.81 -18.86
N ASP A 446 -18.06 11.45 -19.08
CA ASP A 446 -16.76 10.80 -18.97
C ASP A 446 -16.36 10.71 -17.50
N PRO A 447 -16.33 9.50 -16.87
CA PRO A 447 -16.02 9.36 -15.47
C PRO A 447 -14.62 9.91 -15.07
N SER A 448 -13.69 9.92 -16.01
CA SER A 448 -12.32 10.42 -15.78
C SER A 448 -12.26 11.91 -15.51
N LYS A 449 -13.25 12.65 -15.99
CA LYS A 449 -13.42 14.09 -15.81
C LYS A 449 -14.35 14.44 -14.67
N CYS A 450 -15.14 13.46 -14.17
CA CYS A 450 -16.14 13.66 -13.14
C CYS A 450 -15.58 13.46 -11.73
N GLU A 451 -16.05 14.30 -10.81
CA GLU A 451 -15.76 14.18 -9.39
C GLU A 451 -17.02 14.32 -8.53
N ILE A 452 -17.05 13.59 -7.41
CA ILE A 452 -18.15 13.66 -6.44
C ILE A 452 -17.62 14.08 -5.08
N PHE A 453 -18.22 15.09 -4.47
CA PHE A 453 -17.95 15.52 -3.11
C PHE A 453 -18.95 14.88 -2.15
N LEU A 454 -18.46 14.12 -1.19
CA LEU A 454 -19.23 13.60 -0.06
C LEU A 454 -19.15 14.63 1.06
N VAL A 455 -20.25 15.37 1.24
CA VAL A 455 -20.25 16.58 2.10
C VAL A 455 -20.94 16.28 3.41
N GLU A 456 -20.35 16.68 4.52
CA GLU A 456 -20.97 16.57 5.84
C GLU A 456 -22.14 17.55 5.99
N GLY A 457 -23.33 16.99 6.25
CA GLY A 457 -24.53 17.75 6.56
C GLY A 457 -25.20 18.43 5.35
N ASP A 458 -26.45 18.85 5.58
CA ASP A 458 -27.28 19.52 4.57
C ASP A 458 -26.87 21.01 4.38
N SER A 459 -26.31 21.67 5.41
CA SER A 459 -25.89 23.07 5.37
C SER A 459 -24.70 23.27 4.43
N ALA A 460 -23.58 22.60 4.71
CA ALA A 460 -22.39 22.62 3.85
C ALA A 460 -22.70 22.04 2.45
N GLY A 461 -23.57 21.01 2.39
CA GLY A 461 -24.09 20.48 1.13
C GLY A 461 -24.87 21.50 0.31
N GLY A 462 -25.57 22.46 0.94
CA GLY A 462 -26.23 23.59 0.28
C GLY A 462 -25.23 24.54 -0.36
N SER A 463 -24.26 25.04 0.42
CA SER A 463 -23.20 25.93 -0.09
C SER A 463 -22.37 25.27 -1.20
N ALA A 464 -22.04 23.96 -1.05
CA ALA A 464 -21.34 23.21 -2.06
C ALA A 464 -22.12 23.06 -3.37
N LYS A 465 -23.46 22.85 -3.30
CA LYS A 465 -24.32 22.77 -4.48
C LYS A 465 -24.41 24.10 -5.23
N GLU A 466 -24.36 25.22 -4.52
CA GLU A 466 -24.37 26.54 -5.10
C GLU A 466 -23.02 26.90 -5.72
N GLY A 467 -21.92 26.59 -5.03
CA GLY A 467 -20.55 26.95 -5.44
C GLY A 467 -19.90 26.04 -6.47
N ARG A 468 -20.41 24.81 -6.70
CA ARG A 468 -19.81 23.83 -7.59
C ARG A 468 -19.83 24.21 -9.08
N ASP A 469 -18.94 23.68 -9.85
CA ASP A 469 -19.10 23.57 -11.30
C ASP A 469 -20.04 22.40 -11.62
N ARG A 470 -21.22 22.72 -12.14
CA ARG A 470 -22.26 21.75 -12.47
C ARG A 470 -21.91 20.85 -13.65
N HIS A 471 -20.89 21.21 -14.41
CA HIS A 471 -20.47 20.44 -15.56
C HIS A 471 -19.85 19.11 -15.10
N PHE A 472 -18.87 19.13 -14.20
CA PHE A 472 -18.10 17.94 -13.80
C PHE A 472 -18.15 17.60 -12.31
N GLN A 473 -18.71 18.48 -11.44
CA GLN A 473 -18.78 18.23 -10.00
C GLN A 473 -20.15 17.80 -9.54
N ALA A 474 -20.24 16.67 -8.85
CA ALA A 474 -21.43 16.18 -8.17
C ALA A 474 -21.30 16.38 -6.66
N ILE A 475 -22.43 16.63 -5.97
CA ILE A 475 -22.51 16.79 -4.51
C ILE A 475 -23.47 15.78 -3.91
N LEU A 476 -22.98 15.00 -2.94
CA LEU A 476 -23.80 14.10 -2.13
C LEU A 476 -23.69 14.48 -0.65
N PRO A 477 -24.67 15.17 -0.08
CA PRO A 477 -24.72 15.43 1.36
C PRO A 477 -24.96 14.14 2.15
N LEU A 478 -24.16 13.92 3.20
CA LEU A 478 -24.32 12.81 4.14
C LEU A 478 -24.86 13.35 5.47
N ARG A 479 -25.89 12.72 6.02
CA ARG A 479 -26.55 13.16 7.26
C ARG A 479 -25.94 12.48 8.48
N GLY A 480 -25.01 13.17 9.11
CA GLY A 480 -24.35 12.72 10.35
C GLY A 480 -23.38 11.55 10.14
N LYS A 481 -23.01 10.92 11.23
CA LYS A 481 -22.05 9.82 11.26
C LYS A 481 -22.60 8.58 10.55
N ILE A 482 -21.91 8.11 9.54
CA ILE A 482 -22.25 6.84 8.89
C ILE A 482 -21.96 5.66 9.82
N LEU A 483 -22.54 4.51 9.52
CA LEU A 483 -22.34 3.30 10.31
C LEU A 483 -20.88 2.85 10.28
N ASN A 484 -20.31 2.53 11.45
CA ASN A 484 -18.99 1.92 11.53
C ASN A 484 -19.04 0.47 11.01
N VAL A 485 -18.53 0.26 9.80
CA VAL A 485 -18.60 -1.03 9.13
C VAL A 485 -17.54 -2.02 9.64
N GLU A 486 -16.54 -1.58 10.40
CA GLU A 486 -15.59 -2.45 11.09
C GLU A 486 -16.29 -3.34 12.14
N LYS A 487 -17.30 -2.78 12.81
CA LYS A 487 -18.08 -3.46 13.87
C LYS A 487 -19.41 -4.03 13.40
N THR A 488 -19.68 -3.99 12.09
CA THR A 488 -21.02 -4.26 11.61
C THR A 488 -21.01 -5.19 10.40
N ARG A 489 -21.88 -6.18 10.45
CA ARG A 489 -22.07 -7.11 9.34
C ARG A 489 -22.59 -6.39 8.10
N LEU A 490 -22.25 -6.93 6.94
CA LEU A 490 -22.60 -6.40 5.62
C LEU A 490 -24.12 -6.17 5.42
N ASP A 491 -24.97 -7.08 5.90
CA ASP A 491 -26.42 -6.96 5.79
C ASP A 491 -26.97 -5.71 6.51
N LYS A 492 -26.42 -5.39 7.68
CA LYS A 492 -26.75 -4.17 8.42
C LYS A 492 -26.14 -2.91 7.78
N ALA A 493 -24.89 -3.02 7.29
CA ALA A 493 -24.26 -1.91 6.57
C ALA A 493 -25.09 -1.49 5.35
N LEU A 494 -25.56 -2.46 4.57
CA LEU A 494 -26.48 -2.23 3.43
C LEU A 494 -27.88 -1.77 3.85
N GLY A 495 -28.25 -1.91 5.12
CA GLY A 495 -29.44 -1.30 5.70
C GLY A 495 -29.34 0.23 5.87
N ASN A 496 -28.12 0.77 6.02
CA ASN A 496 -27.87 2.18 6.25
C ASN A 496 -28.15 3.03 5.00
N ASN A 497 -28.90 4.12 5.15
CA ASN A 497 -29.33 4.96 4.04
C ASN A 497 -28.19 5.75 3.40
N GLU A 498 -27.20 6.17 4.18
CA GLU A 498 -26.04 6.92 3.68
C GLU A 498 -25.15 6.02 2.83
N ILE A 499 -24.88 4.79 3.30
CA ILE A 499 -24.13 3.77 2.54
C ILE A 499 -24.86 3.43 1.24
N LYS A 500 -26.19 3.23 1.27
CA LYS A 500 -26.99 3.01 0.05
C LYS A 500 -26.87 4.17 -0.93
N SER A 501 -26.90 5.40 -0.41
CA SER A 501 -26.81 6.60 -1.25
C SER A 501 -25.45 6.67 -1.96
N MET A 502 -24.34 6.38 -1.25
CA MET A 502 -23.01 6.33 -1.84
C MET A 502 -22.89 5.23 -2.91
N LEU A 503 -23.32 4.01 -2.60
CA LEU A 503 -23.28 2.88 -3.54
C LEU A 503 -24.10 3.16 -4.81
N THR A 504 -25.27 3.78 -4.65
CA THR A 504 -26.14 4.16 -5.79
C THR A 504 -25.50 5.29 -6.61
N ALA A 505 -24.87 6.27 -5.97
CA ALA A 505 -24.19 7.37 -6.65
C ALA A 505 -22.99 6.88 -7.46
N PHE A 506 -22.16 5.99 -6.91
CA PHE A 506 -20.98 5.49 -7.58
C PHE A 506 -21.30 4.54 -8.75
N GLY A 507 -22.32 3.70 -8.60
CA GLY A 507 -22.83 2.81 -9.65
C GLY A 507 -21.96 1.57 -9.94
N CYS A 508 -20.79 1.41 -9.32
CA CYS A 508 -19.79 0.39 -9.61
C CYS A 508 -19.96 -0.92 -8.80
N GLY A 509 -21.00 -1.05 -7.96
CA GLY A 509 -21.11 -2.20 -7.05
C GLY A 509 -20.14 -2.13 -5.88
N PHE A 510 -19.91 -3.24 -5.18
CA PHE A 510 -18.97 -3.34 -4.07
C PHE A 510 -18.61 -4.80 -3.77
N GLY A 511 -17.51 -5.06 -3.04
CA GLY A 511 -16.98 -6.40 -2.79
C GLY A 511 -16.71 -7.13 -4.11
N ASP A 512 -17.12 -8.39 -4.21
CA ASP A 512 -16.91 -9.22 -5.42
C ASP A 512 -17.75 -8.78 -6.65
N GLU A 513 -18.75 -7.92 -6.45
CA GLU A 513 -19.54 -7.33 -7.55
C GLU A 513 -18.99 -5.98 -8.03
N PHE A 514 -17.84 -5.56 -7.50
CA PHE A 514 -17.22 -4.31 -7.91
C PHE A 514 -16.80 -4.37 -9.38
N ASP A 515 -17.29 -3.42 -10.16
CA ASP A 515 -17.01 -3.29 -11.59
C ASP A 515 -16.58 -1.84 -11.88
N GLU A 516 -15.29 -1.65 -12.02
CA GLU A 516 -14.68 -0.34 -12.27
C GLU A 516 -15.23 0.35 -13.51
N SER A 517 -15.56 -0.43 -14.55
CA SER A 517 -16.09 0.13 -15.80
C SER A 517 -17.43 0.86 -15.64
N LYS A 518 -18.10 0.64 -14.49
CA LYS A 518 -19.35 1.29 -14.13
C LYS A 518 -19.18 2.44 -13.13
N LEU A 519 -17.96 2.71 -12.69
CA LEU A 519 -17.67 3.82 -11.79
C LEU A 519 -17.99 5.14 -12.50
N ARG A 520 -18.81 5.97 -11.84
CA ARG A 520 -19.28 7.22 -12.44
C ARG A 520 -18.38 8.42 -12.19
N TYR A 521 -17.49 8.35 -11.22
CA TYR A 521 -16.60 9.44 -10.82
C TYR A 521 -15.22 8.89 -10.50
N HIS A 522 -14.18 9.35 -11.19
CA HIS A 522 -12.81 8.95 -10.91
C HIS A 522 -12.14 9.79 -9.82
N ARG A 523 -12.87 10.76 -9.22
CA ARG A 523 -12.46 11.45 -8.00
C ARG A 523 -13.61 11.43 -7.00
N ILE A 524 -13.42 10.76 -5.88
CA ILE A 524 -14.37 10.68 -4.77
C ILE A 524 -13.75 11.46 -3.62
N VAL A 525 -14.27 12.64 -3.33
CA VAL A 525 -13.67 13.58 -2.40
C VAL A 525 -14.46 13.59 -1.09
N CYS A 526 -13.83 13.17 0.01
CA CYS A 526 -14.38 13.32 1.36
C CYS A 526 -14.21 14.78 1.80
N MET A 527 -15.30 15.51 1.91
CA MET A 527 -15.31 16.91 2.32
C MET A 527 -16.07 17.05 3.64
N THR A 528 -15.33 16.99 4.74
CA THR A 528 -15.83 17.05 6.11
C THR A 528 -15.32 18.29 6.81
N ASP A 529 -15.99 18.68 7.89
CA ASP A 529 -15.57 19.80 8.74
C ASP A 529 -14.17 19.57 9.31
N ALA A 530 -13.47 20.64 9.65
CA ALA A 530 -12.10 20.58 10.18
C ALA A 530 -12.07 20.25 11.69
N ASP A 531 -13.18 19.88 12.30
CA ASP A 531 -13.31 19.53 13.70
C ASP A 531 -13.16 18.01 13.96
N VAL A 532 -13.25 17.61 15.22
CA VAL A 532 -13.11 16.20 15.65
C VAL A 532 -14.23 15.31 15.12
N ASP A 533 -15.43 15.84 14.93
CA ASP A 533 -16.56 15.10 14.38
C ASP A 533 -16.39 14.88 12.88
N GLY A 534 -15.95 15.90 12.14
CA GLY A 534 -15.61 15.77 10.72
C GLY A 534 -14.45 14.79 10.47
N ALA A 535 -13.42 14.82 11.32
CA ALA A 535 -12.34 13.83 11.27
C ALA A 535 -12.88 12.40 11.51
N HIS A 536 -13.82 12.23 12.45
CA HIS A 536 -14.47 10.94 12.70
C HIS A 536 -15.33 10.48 11.52
N ILE A 537 -16.11 11.38 10.90
CA ILE A 537 -16.93 11.05 9.71
C ILE A 537 -16.02 10.63 8.55
N ARG A 538 -14.89 11.32 8.35
CA ARG A 538 -13.91 10.98 7.32
C ARG A 538 -13.34 9.59 7.53
N ILE A 539 -12.90 9.24 8.74
CA ILE A 539 -12.37 7.89 9.00
C ILE A 539 -13.44 6.79 8.86
N LEU A 540 -14.70 7.07 9.19
CA LEU A 540 -15.79 6.13 8.93
C LEU A 540 -16.00 5.88 7.43
N MET A 541 -15.93 6.93 6.59
CA MET A 541 -15.98 6.79 5.13
C MET A 541 -14.79 6.01 4.59
N LEU A 542 -13.58 6.32 5.05
CA LEU A 542 -12.37 5.60 4.65
C LEU A 542 -12.42 4.12 5.06
N THR A 543 -12.95 3.82 6.26
CA THR A 543 -13.18 2.43 6.71
C THR A 543 -14.13 1.70 5.76
N PHE A 544 -15.23 2.37 5.33
CA PHE A 544 -16.16 1.79 4.37
C PHE A 544 -15.51 1.54 3.01
N PHE A 545 -14.75 2.49 2.47
CA PHE A 545 -14.04 2.30 1.20
C PHE A 545 -13.01 1.19 1.30
N TYR A 546 -12.20 1.19 2.34
CA TYR A 546 -11.16 0.19 2.53
C TYR A 546 -11.71 -1.24 2.69
N ARG A 547 -12.82 -1.41 3.44
CA ARG A 547 -13.40 -2.74 3.70
C ARG A 547 -14.25 -3.29 2.55
N TYR A 548 -14.99 -2.44 1.84
CA TYR A 548 -15.98 -2.89 0.85
C TYR A 548 -15.73 -2.41 -0.57
N MET A 549 -14.89 -1.41 -0.77
CA MET A 549 -14.59 -0.82 -2.07
C MET A 549 -13.08 -0.59 -2.22
N ARG A 550 -12.29 -1.53 -1.74
CA ARG A 550 -10.83 -1.45 -1.69
C ARG A 550 -10.18 -1.02 -3.00
N PRO A 551 -10.60 -1.49 -4.20
CA PRO A 551 -10.04 -1.03 -5.46
C PRO A 551 -10.13 0.49 -5.68
N LEU A 552 -11.12 1.19 -5.08
CA LEU A 552 -11.19 2.65 -5.18
C LEU A 552 -10.03 3.34 -4.47
N VAL A 553 -9.59 2.77 -3.34
CA VAL A 553 -8.47 3.31 -2.54
C VAL A 553 -7.13 2.94 -3.20
N GLU A 554 -6.96 1.69 -3.59
CA GLU A 554 -5.73 1.18 -4.22
C GLU A 554 -5.42 1.85 -5.56
N LYS A 555 -6.45 2.19 -6.34
CA LYS A 555 -6.30 2.89 -7.63
C LYS A 555 -6.28 4.42 -7.50
N GLY A 556 -6.35 4.95 -6.28
CA GLY A 556 -6.21 6.37 -5.99
C GLY A 556 -7.41 7.22 -6.40
N TYR A 557 -8.63 6.66 -6.43
CA TYR A 557 -9.86 7.42 -6.72
C TYR A 557 -10.41 8.18 -5.51
N VAL A 558 -9.89 7.92 -4.30
CA VAL A 558 -10.37 8.52 -3.04
C VAL A 558 -9.47 9.68 -2.62
N TYR A 559 -10.07 10.80 -2.29
CA TYR A 559 -9.40 12.02 -1.86
C TYR A 559 -10.03 12.58 -0.59
N ALA A 560 -9.23 13.32 0.19
CA ALA A 560 -9.70 14.18 1.27
C ALA A 560 -9.53 15.64 0.85
N ALA A 561 -10.58 16.44 0.94
CA ALA A 561 -10.50 17.88 0.77
C ALA A 561 -9.77 18.50 1.97
N MET A 562 -8.96 19.52 1.70
CA MET A 562 -8.22 20.27 2.70
C MET A 562 -8.72 21.73 2.70
N PRO A 563 -9.84 22.03 3.40
CA PRO A 563 -10.31 23.39 3.51
C PRO A 563 -9.39 24.22 4.40
N PRO A 564 -9.33 25.57 4.23
CA PRO A 564 -8.54 26.42 5.10
C PRO A 564 -9.12 26.47 6.51
N LEU A 565 -8.23 26.58 7.51
CA LEU A 565 -8.62 26.77 8.91
C LEU A 565 -8.88 28.23 9.26
N TYR A 566 -8.20 29.15 8.57
CA TYR A 566 -8.28 30.58 8.88
C TYR A 566 -8.46 31.42 7.63
N LYS A 567 -9.21 32.53 7.80
CA LYS A 567 -9.26 33.67 6.89
C LYS A 567 -8.64 34.85 7.59
N VAL A 568 -7.60 35.44 7.03
CA VAL A 568 -6.90 36.62 7.54
C VAL A 568 -7.19 37.81 6.64
N THR A 569 -7.73 38.89 7.23
CA THR A 569 -8.03 40.11 6.52
C THR A 569 -7.25 41.28 7.10
N LYS A 570 -6.51 42.01 6.26
CA LYS A 570 -5.80 43.25 6.67
C LYS A 570 -5.94 44.32 5.59
N GLY A 571 -6.80 45.32 5.84
CA GLY A 571 -7.11 46.35 4.87
C GLY A 571 -7.85 45.77 3.64
N LYS A 572 -7.19 45.77 2.48
CA LYS A 572 -7.71 45.18 1.25
C LYS A 572 -7.19 43.75 0.99
N MET A 573 -6.24 43.28 1.80
CA MET A 573 -5.68 41.95 1.68
C MET A 573 -6.61 40.94 2.36
N GLU A 574 -6.94 39.89 1.64
CA GLU A 574 -7.63 38.69 2.14
C GLU A 574 -6.80 37.48 1.78
N LYS A 575 -6.47 36.63 2.75
CA LYS A 575 -5.67 35.43 2.56
C LYS A 575 -6.23 34.29 3.38
N TYR A 576 -6.32 33.10 2.77
CA TYR A 576 -6.68 31.86 3.45
C TYR A 576 -5.44 31.11 3.90
N VAL A 577 -5.52 30.45 5.05
CA VAL A 577 -4.39 29.80 5.72
C VAL A 577 -4.86 28.42 6.23
N TYR A 578 -4.02 27.41 6.08
CA TYR A 578 -4.41 26.02 6.23
C TYR A 578 -3.95 25.40 7.55
N ASP A 579 -2.95 25.98 8.22
CA ASP A 579 -2.45 25.53 9.52
C ASP A 579 -1.98 26.71 10.41
N ASP A 580 -1.69 26.40 11.69
CA ASP A 580 -1.26 27.40 12.66
C ASP A 580 0.15 27.95 12.36
N ASP A 581 1.04 27.13 11.82
CA ASP A 581 2.41 27.52 11.47
C ASP A 581 2.40 28.50 10.28
N GLU A 582 1.51 28.25 9.31
CA GLU A 582 1.29 29.16 8.18
C GLU A 582 0.66 30.49 8.66
N LEU A 583 -0.29 30.42 9.61
CA LEU A 583 -0.86 31.60 10.22
C LEU A 583 0.21 32.46 10.91
N GLN A 584 1.08 31.87 11.71
CA GLN A 584 2.16 32.63 12.36
C GLN A 584 3.13 33.24 11.34
N ARG A 585 3.54 32.48 10.34
CA ARG A 585 4.39 33.01 9.24
C ARG A 585 3.74 34.17 8.53
N LEU A 586 2.45 34.09 8.22
CA LEU A 586 1.71 35.17 7.61
C LEU A 586 1.62 36.39 8.50
N LEU A 587 1.33 36.23 9.80
CA LEU A 587 1.26 37.32 10.77
C LEU A 587 2.60 38.04 10.96
N ASP A 588 3.70 37.31 10.91
CA ASP A 588 5.06 37.86 10.97
C ASP A 588 5.42 38.64 9.68
N GLU A 589 4.94 38.15 8.51
CA GLU A 589 5.13 38.84 7.21
C GLU A 589 4.36 40.17 7.13
N ILE A 590 3.06 40.12 7.45
CA ILE A 590 2.18 41.31 7.30
C ILE A 590 2.25 42.28 8.48
N GLY A 591 2.87 41.88 9.58
CA GLY A 591 2.91 42.64 10.84
C GLY A 591 1.56 42.66 11.56
N ARG A 592 1.62 43.02 12.87
CA ARG A 592 0.43 43.00 13.77
C ARG A 592 -0.20 44.37 13.97
N ASP A 593 0.31 45.40 13.31
CA ASP A 593 -0.22 46.77 13.37
C ASP A 593 -0.48 47.31 11.95
N PRO A 594 -1.71 47.71 11.58
CA PRO A 594 -2.96 47.48 12.34
C PRO A 594 -3.25 45.99 12.53
N LYS A 595 -3.94 45.67 13.62
CA LYS A 595 -4.29 44.27 13.97
C LYS A 595 -5.09 43.68 12.80
N PRO A 596 -4.63 42.54 12.22
CA PRO A 596 -5.42 41.83 11.23
C PRO A 596 -6.66 41.20 11.86
N ASP A 597 -7.75 41.12 11.10
CA ASP A 597 -8.93 40.36 11.44
C ASP A 597 -8.69 38.90 11.07
N ILE A 598 -8.88 37.98 12.03
CA ILE A 598 -8.63 36.55 11.88
C ILE A 598 -9.94 35.82 12.17
N GLN A 599 -10.52 35.25 11.15
CA GLN A 599 -11.68 34.38 11.26
C GLN A 599 -11.23 32.92 11.23
N ARG A 600 -11.51 32.15 12.30
CA ARG A 600 -11.31 30.70 12.33
C ARG A 600 -12.59 30.02 11.84
N TYR A 601 -12.48 29.12 10.86
CA TYR A 601 -13.58 28.30 10.44
C TYR A 601 -13.66 27.01 11.28
N LYS A 602 -14.81 26.76 11.89
CA LYS A 602 -15.07 25.52 12.65
C LYS A 602 -15.70 24.45 11.76
N GLY A 603 -16.39 24.85 10.71
CA GLY A 603 -17.01 23.93 9.76
C GLY A 603 -17.27 24.56 8.40
N LEU A 604 -17.43 23.73 7.39
CA LEU A 604 -17.70 24.11 5.99
C LEU A 604 -19.02 24.89 5.84
N GLY A 605 -19.96 24.66 6.75
CA GLY A 605 -21.22 25.39 6.77
C GLY A 605 -21.11 26.88 7.10
N GLU A 606 -19.96 27.33 7.61
CA GLU A 606 -19.65 28.74 7.87
C GLU A 606 -19.14 29.48 6.63
N MET A 607 -18.77 28.73 5.58
CA MET A 607 -18.28 29.28 4.32
C MET A 607 -19.43 29.60 3.37
N SER A 608 -19.35 30.74 2.69
CA SER A 608 -20.22 31.02 1.56
C SER A 608 -19.90 30.10 0.38
N ALA A 609 -20.82 29.97 -0.58
CA ALA A 609 -20.63 29.18 -1.78
C ALA A 609 -19.38 29.62 -2.57
N GLU A 610 -19.10 30.91 -2.64
CA GLU A 610 -17.94 31.48 -3.32
C GLU A 610 -16.63 31.18 -2.58
N GLN A 611 -16.62 31.30 -1.24
CA GLN A 611 -15.44 30.92 -0.43
C GLN A 611 -15.13 29.44 -0.56
N LEU A 612 -16.14 28.59 -0.51
CA LEU A 612 -15.97 27.14 -0.65
C LEU A 612 -15.45 26.76 -2.04
N TRP A 613 -15.93 27.45 -3.08
CA TRP A 613 -15.40 27.29 -4.42
C TRP A 613 -13.93 27.67 -4.48
N GLN A 614 -13.58 28.89 -4.12
CA GLN A 614 -12.22 29.43 -4.26
C GLN A 614 -11.15 28.66 -3.47
N THR A 615 -11.51 28.07 -2.32
CA THR A 615 -10.55 27.44 -1.41
C THR A 615 -10.49 25.92 -1.49
N THR A 616 -11.64 25.27 -1.82
CA THR A 616 -11.80 23.84 -1.60
C THR A 616 -12.28 23.08 -2.84
N MET A 617 -13.01 23.72 -3.75
CA MET A 617 -13.63 23.01 -4.86
C MET A 617 -13.02 23.35 -6.23
N ASN A 618 -12.48 24.54 -6.42
CA ASN A 618 -11.88 24.95 -7.68
C ASN A 618 -10.61 24.14 -7.97
N PRO A 619 -10.52 23.41 -9.09
CA PRO A 619 -9.36 22.59 -9.46
C PRO A 619 -8.03 23.36 -9.51
N GLU A 620 -8.06 24.67 -9.79
CA GLU A 620 -6.85 25.49 -9.92
C GLU A 620 -6.25 25.93 -8.58
N THR A 621 -7.08 26.06 -7.54
CA THR A 621 -6.66 26.69 -6.26
C THR A 621 -6.78 25.76 -5.05
N ARG A 622 -7.56 24.69 -5.15
CA ARG A 622 -7.81 23.76 -4.05
C ARG A 622 -6.60 22.88 -3.72
N THR A 623 -6.50 22.51 -2.46
CA THR A 623 -5.60 21.45 -1.99
C THR A 623 -6.41 20.20 -1.66
N MET A 624 -5.99 19.05 -2.19
CA MET A 624 -6.58 17.75 -1.89
C MET A 624 -5.48 16.74 -1.58
N MET A 625 -5.74 15.87 -0.63
CA MET A 625 -4.86 14.75 -0.30
C MET A 625 -5.43 13.48 -0.92
N GLN A 626 -4.69 12.83 -1.80
CA GLN A 626 -5.04 11.52 -2.34
C GLN A 626 -4.83 10.46 -1.25
N ILE A 627 -5.81 9.59 -1.08
CA ILE A 627 -5.76 8.49 -0.09
C ILE A 627 -5.37 7.22 -0.81
N THR A 628 -4.16 6.76 -0.54
CA THR A 628 -3.64 5.49 -1.06
C THR A 628 -3.05 4.69 0.09
N PRO A 629 -3.30 3.37 0.18
CA PRO A 629 -2.61 2.55 1.16
C PRO A 629 -1.18 2.29 0.66
N GLU A 630 -0.19 2.71 1.41
CA GLU A 630 1.21 2.36 1.10
C GLU A 630 1.49 0.89 1.41
N ASP A 631 0.87 0.37 2.47
CA ASP A 631 0.95 -1.00 2.93
C ASP A 631 -0.44 -1.48 3.38
N ALA A 632 -0.91 -2.57 2.74
CA ALA A 632 -2.23 -3.14 3.00
C ALA A 632 -2.35 -3.72 4.42
N MET A 633 -1.26 -4.30 4.96
CA MET A 633 -1.27 -4.85 6.33
C MET A 633 -1.30 -3.74 7.36
N ALA A 634 -0.49 -2.69 7.17
CA ALA A 634 -0.49 -1.53 8.05
C ALA A 634 -1.83 -0.81 8.05
N ALA A 635 -2.48 -0.68 6.89
CA ALA A 635 -3.81 -0.10 6.79
C ALA A 635 -4.85 -0.96 7.54
N ASP A 636 -4.82 -2.29 7.39
CA ASP A 636 -5.70 -3.20 8.13
C ASP A 636 -5.51 -3.08 9.65
N GLU A 637 -4.26 -3.05 10.09
CA GLU A 637 -3.92 -2.89 11.51
C GLU A 637 -4.49 -1.58 12.08
N ILE A 638 -4.29 -0.46 11.40
CA ILE A 638 -4.79 0.86 11.84
C ILE A 638 -6.32 0.91 11.84
N PHE A 639 -7.00 0.41 10.81
CA PHE A 639 -8.47 0.37 10.81
C PHE A 639 -9.01 -0.53 11.91
N THR A 640 -8.42 -1.70 12.14
CA THR A 640 -8.81 -2.60 13.23
C THR A 640 -8.56 -1.97 14.60
N LEU A 641 -7.41 -1.32 14.79
CA LEU A 641 -7.04 -0.66 16.03
C LEU A 641 -7.98 0.51 16.36
N LEU A 642 -8.20 1.41 15.40
CA LEU A 642 -8.96 2.63 15.64
C LEU A 642 -10.46 2.40 15.62
N MET A 643 -10.96 1.52 14.74
CA MET A 643 -12.38 1.36 14.44
C MET A 643 -12.95 0.03 14.97
N GLY A 644 -12.11 -0.92 15.36
CA GLY A 644 -12.50 -2.24 15.90
C GLY A 644 -13.12 -2.20 17.30
N ASP A 645 -13.55 -3.36 17.80
CA ASP A 645 -14.25 -3.50 19.08
C ASP A 645 -13.33 -3.42 20.30
N GLN A 646 -12.04 -3.75 20.15
CA GLN A 646 -11.07 -3.75 21.24
C GLN A 646 -10.77 -2.33 21.71
N VAL A 647 -11.02 -2.06 23.00
CA VAL A 647 -10.85 -0.72 23.60
C VAL A 647 -9.41 -0.49 24.07
N GLU A 648 -8.80 -1.50 24.68
CA GLU A 648 -7.49 -1.36 25.33
C GLU A 648 -6.35 -1.07 24.33
N PRO A 649 -6.23 -1.73 23.17
CA PRO A 649 -5.22 -1.37 22.17
C PRO A 649 -5.38 0.06 21.66
N ARG A 650 -6.62 0.52 21.45
CA ARG A 650 -6.90 1.90 21.01
C ARG A 650 -6.51 2.91 22.09
N ARG A 651 -6.82 2.63 23.35
CA ARG A 651 -6.44 3.47 24.49
C ARG A 651 -4.92 3.61 24.58
N LYS A 652 -4.20 2.50 24.49
CA LYS A 652 -2.74 2.48 24.51
C LYS A 652 -2.15 3.30 23.34
N PHE A 653 -2.69 3.15 22.14
CA PHE A 653 -2.30 3.95 20.98
C PHE A 653 -2.47 5.45 21.22
N ILE A 654 -3.61 5.86 21.80
CA ILE A 654 -3.87 7.28 22.16
C ILE A 654 -2.86 7.77 23.19
N GLU A 655 -2.57 6.97 24.23
CA GLU A 655 -1.61 7.32 25.28
C GLU A 655 -0.18 7.45 24.72
N GLU A 656 0.24 6.53 23.84
CA GLU A 656 1.57 6.53 23.23
C GLU A 656 1.78 7.67 22.22
N ASN A 657 0.71 8.19 21.62
CA ASN A 657 0.75 9.28 20.63
C ASN A 657 0.21 10.62 21.17
N ALA A 658 0.00 10.74 22.48
CA ALA A 658 -0.55 11.94 23.10
C ALA A 658 0.31 13.19 22.84
N ASP A 659 1.63 13.04 22.78
CA ASP A 659 2.58 14.13 22.53
C ASP A 659 2.49 14.71 21.10
N LEU A 660 1.87 13.98 20.16
CA LEU A 660 1.66 14.44 18.78
C LEU A 660 0.45 15.38 18.67
N VAL A 661 -0.41 15.43 19.68
CA VAL A 661 -1.58 16.29 19.70
C VAL A 661 -1.17 17.69 20.14
N LYS A 662 -1.08 18.63 19.21
CA LYS A 662 -0.68 20.03 19.49
C LYS A 662 -1.85 20.88 19.99
N ASP A 663 -3.08 20.61 19.55
CA ASP A 663 -4.29 21.35 19.93
C ASP A 663 -5.43 20.38 20.28
N LEU A 664 -5.85 20.41 21.53
CA LEU A 664 -7.11 19.82 21.95
C LEU A 664 -8.20 20.89 21.78
N ASP A 665 -9.12 20.67 20.84
CA ASP A 665 -10.35 21.47 20.75
C ASP A 665 -11.27 21.07 21.93
N VAL A 666 -11.08 21.73 23.11
CA VAL A 666 -11.81 21.46 24.35
C VAL A 666 -12.86 22.55 24.55
#